data_dd2bd86894e3dd6366e34cf9be477622
#
_entry.id   dd2bd86894e3dd6366e34cf9be477622
#
_cell.length_a   1.000
_cell.length_b   1.000
_cell.length_c   1.000
_cell.angle_alpha   90.00
_cell.angle_beta   90.00
_cell.angle_gamma   90.00
#
_symmetry.space_group_name_H-M   'P 1'
#
loop_
_entity.id
_entity.type
_entity.pdbx_description
1 polymer ?
#
loop_
_entity_poly.entity_id
_entity_poly.type
_entity_poly.pdbx_seq_one_letter_code
_entity_poly.pdbx_strand_id
1 'polypeptide(L)'
;VSNIPETGRTSRVTIRLIIIQILVFSLLLTLGGRLWYLQIRQGDEFAAAAAGNHVQQVVQPAVRGAILDARGVPIADNETRLVVSADRSQLTRMKDDGEAVLTRLAELLGMEYEEIAQRIRLCDAQTPQPCWNGSPYQPIPITDEATPQQALQIRERSEDFPGVSAEPTAVRRYPAPYGSHSAQVLGYLSPVTDDEVAEAKDTDAPLLRSDQIGRAGLERTYDSYLRGQPGVTRYEVDKFGRVIGEAEGEAAAAGSNVVTSIDSRVQAVAEQELIGAMEEARAQTDEITGRPYEADSGAVVVLENATGRVVAMASAPDYDPNVWVGGISTENYQALTGDDSNYPLLNRAIQGQSPPGSTFKVVTSTAAVNAGYDFDGRYECGSSYSIGNQTFKNFESQGYGMISLHRAIEVSCNTVFYGIAHREWERDGGINPKDDPNDTLFTTAHGFGLGARTGIDLPDEASGRVPDRQWKQDYWEANKDNWCEVAETDREDYGARIARENCTEGMKMRAGDMLNFSIGQGDVLVTPIQMASVYAAIANGGTLYEPSVGKAIIGADGTVLEEIDPVVSGELPADAQTVADLQSATESVITTGSASWRFMGWPQGEIPLHAKTGTAEASGDKQTTSWLATFSPDYTIVMTISQAGTGSGASGPAVRNIYEAIYGVGEDGSVNADLALLPTPQAALPEIDENGTIIAQRDEPRGEDAEEGEEGEESGEPGEDGQEEDPGDRELPDGLEPGGDQDGGQQPPGDDPAGEQWNAGNVAGRDERSND
;
A
#
# COMPACT_ATOMS: atom_id res chain seq x y z
N VAL A 1 -32.54 -114.83 -3.52
CA VAL A 1 -31.46 -114.25 -4.16
C VAL A 1 -31.92 -112.98 -4.88
N SER A 2 -31.80 -111.80 -4.36
CA SER A 2 -32.31 -110.54 -4.91
C SER A 2 -31.18 -109.60 -5.19
N ASN A 3 -31.05 -109.18 -6.44
CA ASN A 3 -30.28 -108.06 -6.92
C ASN A 3 -30.95 -106.81 -6.49
N ILE A 4 -30.20 -105.87 -5.82
CA ILE A 4 -30.56 -104.49 -5.61
C ILE A 4 -29.61 -103.67 -6.44
N PRO A 5 -30.06 -102.78 -7.35
CA PRO A 5 -29.18 -101.94 -8.13
C PRO A 5 -28.73 -100.69 -7.31
N GLU A 6 -27.41 -100.53 -7.09
CA GLU A 6 -26.78 -99.31 -6.63
C GLU A 6 -26.74 -98.29 -7.75
N THR A 7 -27.74 -97.43 -7.90
CA THR A 7 -27.75 -96.33 -8.92
C THR A 7 -28.20 -95.01 -8.40
N GLY A 8 -27.87 -94.64 -7.17
CA GLY A 8 -28.30 -93.32 -6.62
C GLY A 8 -27.21 -92.41 -6.02
N ARG A 9 -26.02 -92.94 -5.82
CA ARG A 9 -24.99 -92.22 -5.04
C ARG A 9 -23.92 -91.49 -5.89
N THR A 10 -23.62 -92.02 -7.08
CA THR A 10 -22.61 -91.47 -8.01
C THR A 10 -23.08 -90.21 -8.71
N SER A 11 -24.36 -90.11 -9.05
CA SER A 11 -24.90 -88.89 -9.74
C SER A 11 -24.84 -87.65 -8.91
N ARG A 12 -25.05 -87.67 -7.58
CA ARG A 12 -25.00 -86.49 -6.71
C ARG A 12 -23.55 -85.99 -6.45
N VAL A 13 -22.59 -86.89 -6.42
CA VAL A 13 -21.18 -86.56 -6.28
C VAL A 13 -20.66 -85.93 -7.55
N THR A 14 -21.03 -86.48 -8.72
CA THR A 14 -20.64 -85.87 -10.03
C THR A 14 -21.26 -84.53 -10.26
N ILE A 15 -22.51 -84.28 -9.88
CA ILE A 15 -23.13 -82.94 -9.95
C ILE A 15 -22.43 -81.94 -9.03
N ARG A 16 -22.05 -82.30 -7.81
CA ARG A 16 -21.30 -81.45 -6.88
C ARG A 16 -19.92 -81.14 -7.41
N LEU A 17 -19.22 -82.09 -8.01
CA LEU A 17 -17.94 -81.88 -8.66
C LEU A 17 -18.06 -80.94 -9.85
N ILE A 18 -19.08 -81.07 -10.70
CA ILE A 18 -19.35 -80.17 -11.82
C ILE A 18 -19.65 -78.75 -11.32
N ILE A 19 -20.45 -78.59 -10.27
CA ILE A 19 -20.74 -77.31 -9.68
C ILE A 19 -19.45 -76.65 -9.13
N ILE A 20 -18.61 -77.43 -8.42
CA ILE A 20 -17.32 -76.96 -7.92
C ILE A 20 -16.40 -76.57 -9.09
N GLN A 21 -16.34 -77.37 -10.15
CA GLN A 21 -15.52 -77.01 -11.34
C GLN A 21 -16.01 -75.73 -12.04
N ILE A 22 -17.34 -75.57 -12.16
CA ILE A 22 -17.92 -74.35 -12.72
C ILE A 22 -17.59 -73.12 -11.84
N LEU A 23 -17.68 -73.23 -10.52
CA LEU A 23 -17.33 -72.21 -9.59
C LEU A 23 -15.83 -71.83 -9.66
N VAL A 24 -14.96 -72.84 -9.68
CA VAL A 24 -13.50 -72.65 -9.82
C VAL A 24 -13.17 -72.01 -11.17
N PHE A 25 -13.79 -72.50 -12.27
CA PHE A 25 -13.60 -71.97 -13.60
C PHE A 25 -14.12 -70.53 -13.71
N SER A 26 -15.30 -70.24 -13.14
CA SER A 26 -15.83 -68.87 -13.05
C SER A 26 -14.91 -67.92 -12.24
N LEU A 27 -14.37 -68.39 -11.11
CA LEU A 27 -13.41 -67.65 -10.29
C LEU A 27 -12.12 -67.38 -11.07
N LEU A 28 -11.57 -68.40 -11.76
CA LEU A 28 -10.35 -68.17 -12.58
C LEU A 28 -10.58 -67.26 -13.76
N LEU A 29 -11.76 -67.30 -14.39
CA LEU A 29 -12.14 -66.43 -15.50
C LEU A 29 -12.32 -64.98 -15.02
N THR A 30 -12.91 -64.75 -13.83
CA THR A 30 -13.02 -63.46 -13.19
C THR A 30 -11.66 -62.94 -12.80
N LEU A 31 -10.78 -63.73 -12.21
CA LEU A 31 -9.41 -63.34 -11.87
C LEU A 31 -8.58 -63.04 -13.13
N GLY A 32 -8.68 -63.87 -14.16
CA GLY A 32 -8.03 -63.65 -15.45
C GLY A 32 -8.51 -62.38 -16.15
N GLY A 33 -9.83 -62.15 -16.15
CA GLY A 33 -10.43 -60.93 -16.66
C GLY A 33 -10.00 -59.69 -15.87
N ARG A 34 -9.92 -59.81 -14.54
CA ARG A 34 -9.42 -58.73 -13.68
C ARG A 34 -7.92 -58.45 -13.92
N LEU A 35 -7.14 -59.52 -14.06
CA LEU A 35 -5.71 -59.40 -14.35
C LEU A 35 -5.47 -58.75 -15.73
N TRP A 36 -6.22 -59.21 -16.75
CA TRP A 36 -6.19 -58.59 -18.09
C TRP A 36 -6.57 -57.11 -18.03
N TYR A 37 -7.65 -56.76 -17.31
CA TYR A 37 -8.09 -55.38 -17.16
C TYR A 37 -7.02 -54.50 -16.50
N LEU A 38 -6.39 -54.95 -15.41
CA LEU A 38 -5.35 -54.23 -14.70
C LEU A 38 -4.06 -54.12 -15.51
N GLN A 39 -3.68 -55.18 -16.27
CA GLN A 39 -2.41 -55.16 -17.02
C GLN A 39 -2.51 -54.49 -18.40
N ILE A 40 -3.66 -54.60 -19.09
CA ILE A 40 -3.78 -54.10 -20.48
C ILE A 40 -4.55 -52.79 -20.54
N ARG A 41 -5.60 -52.61 -19.72
CA ARG A 41 -6.41 -51.39 -19.74
C ARG A 41 -5.88 -50.28 -18.81
N GLN A 42 -5.36 -50.68 -17.67
CA GLN A 42 -4.82 -49.75 -16.66
C GLN A 42 -3.29 -49.90 -16.49
N GLY A 43 -2.63 -50.72 -17.29
CA GLY A 43 -1.19 -50.98 -17.21
C GLY A 43 -0.35 -49.71 -17.36
N ASP A 44 -0.69 -48.88 -18.32
CA ASP A 44 0.01 -47.61 -18.56
C ASP A 44 -0.22 -46.60 -17.41
N GLU A 45 -1.42 -46.56 -16.87
CA GLU A 45 -1.77 -45.72 -15.73
C GLU A 45 -1.05 -46.17 -14.44
N PHE A 46 -1.00 -47.49 -14.19
CA PHE A 46 -0.24 -48.05 -13.06
C PHE A 46 1.27 -47.99 -13.28
N ALA A 47 1.77 -48.06 -14.52
CA ALA A 47 3.18 -47.87 -14.83
C ALA A 47 3.58 -46.41 -14.63
N ALA A 48 2.73 -45.44 -15.05
CA ALA A 48 2.92 -44.04 -14.80
C ALA A 48 2.87 -43.69 -13.29
N ALA A 49 1.92 -44.24 -12.55
CA ALA A 49 1.83 -44.11 -11.10
C ALA A 49 3.02 -44.76 -10.36
N ALA A 50 3.51 -45.90 -10.85
CA ALA A 50 4.71 -46.54 -10.29
C ALA A 50 5.99 -45.74 -10.61
N ALA A 51 6.10 -45.19 -11.80
CA ALA A 51 7.20 -44.29 -12.18
C ALA A 51 7.17 -43.00 -11.32
N GLY A 52 5.98 -42.44 -11.06
CA GLY A 52 5.82 -41.26 -10.19
C GLY A 52 6.18 -41.54 -8.72
N ASN A 53 6.02 -42.76 -8.23
CA ASN A 53 6.39 -43.15 -6.87
C ASN A 53 7.90 -43.35 -6.65
N HIS A 54 8.72 -43.38 -7.72
CA HIS A 54 10.16 -43.51 -7.63
C HIS A 54 10.89 -42.17 -7.81
N VAL A 55 10.16 -41.09 -8.13
CA VAL A 55 10.75 -39.77 -8.34
C VAL A 55 10.19 -38.81 -7.28
N GLN A 56 11.06 -38.31 -6.45
CA GLN A 56 10.77 -37.21 -5.55
C GLN A 56 11.17 -35.88 -6.23
N GLN A 57 10.22 -34.95 -6.32
CA GLN A 57 10.46 -33.62 -6.84
C GLN A 57 10.78 -32.68 -5.67
N VAL A 58 11.91 -32.00 -5.76
CA VAL A 58 12.30 -30.95 -4.83
C VAL A 58 12.25 -29.63 -5.60
N VAL A 59 11.37 -28.73 -5.17
CA VAL A 59 11.25 -27.39 -5.72
C VAL A 59 12.37 -26.52 -5.18
N GLN A 60 13.10 -25.86 -6.06
CA GLN A 60 14.09 -24.85 -5.73
C GLN A 60 13.47 -23.48 -5.96
N PRO A 61 13.23 -22.67 -4.90
CA PRO A 61 12.69 -21.34 -5.05
C PRO A 61 13.58 -20.49 -5.98
N ALA A 62 12.96 -19.68 -6.83
CA ALA A 62 13.68 -18.67 -7.60
C ALA A 62 14.10 -17.53 -6.67
N VAL A 63 15.21 -16.90 -6.99
CA VAL A 63 15.59 -15.62 -6.35
C VAL A 63 14.67 -14.54 -6.91
N ARG A 64 13.99 -13.82 -6.02
CA ARG A 64 13.08 -12.72 -6.41
C ARG A 64 13.88 -11.54 -6.94
N GLY A 65 13.42 -10.89 -8.01
CA GLY A 65 14.03 -9.70 -8.58
C GLY A 65 14.04 -8.54 -7.56
N ALA A 66 14.99 -7.63 -7.71
CA ALA A 66 15.09 -6.43 -6.90
C ALA A 66 14.08 -5.35 -7.36
N ILE A 67 13.65 -4.50 -6.43
CA ILE A 67 13.00 -3.23 -6.72
C ILE A 67 14.02 -2.14 -6.46
N LEU A 68 14.28 -1.34 -7.49
CA LEU A 68 15.31 -0.32 -7.50
C LEU A 68 14.68 1.07 -7.62
N ASP A 69 15.30 2.05 -7.02
CA ASP A 69 14.95 3.45 -7.24
C ASP A 69 15.35 3.93 -8.65
N ALA A 70 15.06 5.18 -8.99
CA ALA A 70 15.37 5.77 -10.28
C ALA A 70 16.87 5.80 -10.62
N ARG A 71 17.73 5.67 -9.60
CA ARG A 71 19.21 5.69 -9.69
C ARG A 71 19.84 4.30 -9.60
N GLY A 72 19.00 3.24 -9.55
CA GLY A 72 19.46 1.86 -9.41
C GLY A 72 19.80 1.45 -7.97
N VAL A 73 19.49 2.28 -6.97
CA VAL A 73 19.68 1.92 -5.55
C VAL A 73 18.61 0.93 -5.13
N PRO A 74 18.96 -0.22 -4.51
CA PRO A 74 17.96 -1.17 -4.06
C PRO A 74 17.10 -0.60 -2.92
N ILE A 75 15.78 -0.61 -3.12
CA ILE A 75 14.77 -0.31 -2.10
C ILE A 75 14.08 -1.59 -1.61
N ALA A 76 14.16 -2.68 -2.40
CA ALA A 76 13.88 -4.03 -1.95
C ALA A 76 14.81 -5.00 -2.70
N ASP A 77 15.54 -5.84 -1.96
CA ASP A 77 16.48 -6.84 -2.50
C ASP A 77 16.39 -8.16 -1.74
N ASN A 78 17.38 -9.02 -1.86
CA ASN A 78 17.44 -10.28 -1.15
C ASN A 78 18.79 -10.42 -0.43
N GLU A 79 18.72 -10.96 0.78
CA GLU A 79 19.88 -11.32 1.58
C GLU A 79 19.90 -12.83 1.84
N THR A 80 21.06 -13.44 1.81
CA THR A 80 21.19 -14.86 2.17
C THR A 80 21.28 -15.00 3.68
N ARG A 81 20.24 -15.60 4.27
CA ARG A 81 20.18 -15.89 5.72
C ARG A 81 20.05 -17.38 5.98
N LEU A 82 20.42 -17.81 7.19
CA LEU A 82 20.21 -19.18 7.65
C LEU A 82 18.81 -19.30 8.25
N VAL A 83 17.89 -19.84 7.46
CA VAL A 83 16.49 -20.01 7.85
C VAL A 83 16.29 -21.36 8.51
N VAL A 84 15.76 -21.37 9.73
CA VAL A 84 15.31 -22.56 10.43
C VAL A 84 13.81 -22.74 10.15
N SER A 85 13.46 -23.90 9.59
CA SER A 85 12.07 -24.24 9.24
C SER A 85 11.62 -25.56 9.85
N ALA A 86 10.33 -25.69 10.13
CA ALA A 86 9.72 -26.90 10.67
C ALA A 86 8.71 -27.51 9.69
N ASP A 87 8.85 -28.80 9.39
CA ASP A 87 7.87 -29.61 8.64
C ASP A 87 6.74 -30.06 9.57
N ARG A 88 5.66 -29.30 9.57
CA ARG A 88 4.47 -29.60 10.38
C ARG A 88 3.91 -31.01 10.08
N SER A 89 4.00 -31.47 8.84
CA SER A 89 3.47 -32.78 8.45
C SER A 89 4.27 -33.94 9.07
N GLN A 90 5.56 -33.76 9.31
CA GLN A 90 6.38 -34.72 10.03
C GLN A 90 6.15 -34.63 11.55
N LEU A 91 6.10 -33.43 12.11
CA LEU A 91 5.88 -33.19 13.55
C LEU A 91 4.55 -33.82 14.02
N THR A 92 3.45 -33.59 13.32
CA THR A 92 2.11 -34.11 13.68
C THR A 92 2.00 -35.63 13.57
N ARG A 93 2.94 -36.34 12.94
CA ARG A 93 3.00 -37.82 12.92
C ARG A 93 3.71 -38.40 14.15
N MET A 94 4.37 -37.58 14.96
CA MET A 94 5.02 -38.01 16.19
C MET A 94 4.00 -38.27 17.30
N LYS A 95 4.37 -39.02 18.33
CA LYS A 95 3.46 -39.41 19.42
C LYS A 95 2.97 -38.22 20.27
N ASP A 96 3.79 -37.18 20.31
CA ASP A 96 3.60 -35.93 21.08
C ASP A 96 3.37 -34.73 20.18
N ASP A 97 2.93 -34.96 18.92
CA ASP A 97 2.75 -33.92 17.90
C ASP A 97 4.00 -33.02 17.72
N GLY A 98 5.19 -33.55 18.05
CA GLY A 98 6.47 -32.85 17.94
C GLY A 98 6.83 -31.92 19.11
N GLU A 99 6.06 -31.94 20.21
CA GLU A 99 6.29 -31.05 21.37
C GLU A 99 7.72 -31.14 21.91
N ALA A 100 8.28 -32.35 22.06
CA ALA A 100 9.64 -32.51 22.54
C ALA A 100 10.71 -31.97 21.57
N VAL A 101 10.44 -32.00 20.26
CA VAL A 101 11.34 -31.42 19.23
C VAL A 101 11.28 -29.90 19.30
N LEU A 102 10.07 -29.34 19.34
CA LEU A 102 9.87 -27.89 19.38
C LEU A 102 10.40 -27.28 20.70
N THR A 103 10.29 -27.98 21.82
CA THR A 103 10.86 -27.53 23.10
C THR A 103 12.40 -27.43 23.01
N ARG A 104 13.05 -28.47 22.45
CA ARG A 104 14.52 -28.42 22.23
C ARG A 104 14.92 -27.34 21.23
N LEU A 105 14.10 -27.11 20.20
CA LEU A 105 14.33 -26.05 19.22
C LEU A 105 14.22 -24.68 19.88
N ALA A 106 13.22 -24.47 20.73
CA ALA A 106 13.04 -23.25 21.51
C ALA A 106 14.27 -22.95 22.39
N GLU A 107 14.76 -23.96 23.13
CA GLU A 107 15.98 -23.84 23.94
C GLU A 107 17.20 -23.50 23.07
N LEU A 108 17.38 -24.11 21.91
CA LEU A 108 18.50 -23.87 21.00
C LEU A 108 18.47 -22.47 20.39
N LEU A 109 17.28 -22.01 19.97
CA LEU A 109 17.11 -20.71 19.31
C LEU A 109 17.00 -19.55 20.31
N GLY A 110 16.74 -19.85 21.61
CA GLY A 110 16.49 -18.83 22.62
C GLY A 110 15.12 -18.17 22.48
N MET A 111 14.16 -18.89 21.88
CA MET A 111 12.77 -18.45 21.65
C MET A 111 11.84 -19.09 22.69
N GLU A 112 10.69 -18.47 22.93
CA GLU A 112 9.64 -19.08 23.74
C GLU A 112 8.92 -20.21 22.96
N TYR A 113 8.67 -21.34 23.63
CA TYR A 113 7.96 -22.48 23.01
C TYR A 113 6.61 -22.09 22.40
N GLU A 114 5.84 -21.29 23.12
CA GLU A 114 4.51 -20.85 22.68
C GLU A 114 4.58 -20.03 21.37
N GLU A 115 5.61 -19.25 21.18
CA GLU A 115 5.84 -18.48 19.96
C GLU A 115 6.05 -19.42 18.77
N ILE A 116 6.95 -20.39 18.89
CA ILE A 116 7.20 -21.39 17.85
C ILE A 116 5.92 -22.20 17.57
N ALA A 117 5.25 -22.68 18.62
CA ALA A 117 4.04 -23.46 18.52
C ALA A 117 2.91 -22.68 17.83
N GLN A 118 2.81 -21.37 18.05
CA GLN A 118 1.83 -20.51 17.42
C GLN A 118 2.13 -20.29 15.93
N ARG A 119 3.38 -20.02 15.56
CA ARG A 119 3.82 -19.80 14.16
C ARG A 119 3.49 -21.02 13.27
N ILE A 120 3.60 -22.24 13.79
CA ILE A 120 3.31 -23.47 13.02
C ILE A 120 1.82 -23.86 12.98
N ARG A 121 0.94 -23.17 13.71
CA ARG A 121 -0.52 -23.41 13.62
C ARG A 121 -1.04 -22.88 12.30
N LEU A 122 -1.92 -23.65 11.66
CA LEU A 122 -2.62 -23.17 10.47
C LEU A 122 -3.66 -22.13 10.86
N CYS A 123 -3.77 -21.08 10.05
CA CYS A 123 -4.79 -20.06 10.24
C CYS A 123 -6.18 -20.63 9.97
N ASP A 124 -7.12 -20.27 10.81
CA ASP A 124 -8.56 -20.43 10.62
C ASP A 124 -9.29 -19.23 11.25
N ALA A 125 -10.61 -19.18 11.12
CA ALA A 125 -11.40 -18.05 11.61
C ALA A 125 -11.31 -17.81 13.15
N GLN A 126 -10.69 -18.71 13.90
CA GLN A 126 -10.61 -18.68 15.37
C GLN A 126 -9.16 -18.70 15.87
N THR A 127 -8.19 -18.95 14.99
CA THR A 127 -6.76 -19.02 15.34
C THR A 127 -6.20 -17.60 15.48
N PRO A 128 -5.65 -17.23 16.66
CA PRO A 128 -5.00 -15.94 16.83
C PRO A 128 -3.79 -15.79 15.88
N GLN A 129 -3.57 -14.59 15.39
CA GLN A 129 -2.38 -14.23 14.63
C GLN A 129 -1.18 -14.03 15.58
N PRO A 130 0.07 -14.25 15.11
CA PRO A 130 0.44 -14.80 13.81
C PRO A 130 0.17 -16.32 13.75
N CYS A 131 -0.34 -16.78 12.60
CA CYS A 131 -0.53 -18.18 12.29
C CYS A 131 -0.08 -18.43 10.84
N TRP A 132 0.18 -19.69 10.47
CA TRP A 132 0.60 -20.03 9.12
C TRP A 132 -0.59 -20.08 8.16
N ASN A 133 -0.66 -19.18 7.19
CA ASN A 133 -1.68 -19.15 6.15
C ASN A 133 -1.25 -19.85 4.83
N GLY A 134 0.01 -20.30 4.75
CA GLY A 134 0.51 -21.08 3.62
C GLY A 134 0.10 -22.56 3.63
N SER A 135 0.63 -23.32 2.66
CA SER A 135 0.34 -24.75 2.55
C SER A 135 0.74 -25.52 3.81
N PRO A 136 -0.11 -26.47 4.31
CA PRO A 136 0.22 -27.31 5.45
C PRO A 136 1.35 -28.34 5.17
N TYR A 137 1.77 -28.50 3.91
CA TYR A 137 2.82 -29.42 3.47
C TYR A 137 4.17 -28.75 3.22
N GLN A 138 4.21 -27.46 3.33
CA GLN A 138 5.41 -26.65 3.17
C GLN A 138 6.15 -26.55 4.51
N PRO A 139 7.50 -26.57 4.53
CA PRO A 139 8.26 -26.22 5.72
C PRO A 139 7.92 -24.80 6.17
N ILE A 140 7.57 -24.65 7.42
CA ILE A 140 7.17 -23.35 8.01
C ILE A 140 8.40 -22.68 8.60
N PRO A 141 8.78 -21.46 8.15
CA PRO A 141 9.88 -20.72 8.73
C PRO A 141 9.61 -20.38 10.21
N ILE A 142 10.59 -20.71 11.07
CA ILE A 142 10.56 -20.38 12.50
C ILE A 142 11.33 -19.11 12.77
N THR A 143 12.56 -19.01 12.20
CA THR A 143 13.42 -17.84 12.29
C THR A 143 14.37 -17.80 11.10
N ASP A 144 14.70 -16.61 10.65
CA ASP A 144 15.73 -16.29 9.65
C ASP A 144 16.99 -15.67 10.27
N GLU A 145 17.02 -15.56 11.61
CA GLU A 145 18.13 -15.01 12.39
C GLU A 145 19.01 -16.08 13.04
N ALA A 146 18.96 -17.31 12.56
CA ALA A 146 19.75 -18.39 13.13
C ALA A 146 21.24 -18.15 12.91
N THR A 147 22.03 -18.29 13.99
CA THR A 147 23.48 -18.22 13.90
C THR A 147 24.06 -19.43 13.18
N PRO A 148 25.26 -19.32 12.55
CA PRO A 148 25.93 -20.47 11.94
C PRO A 148 26.09 -21.66 12.87
N GLN A 149 26.32 -21.42 14.19
CA GLN A 149 26.43 -22.47 15.20
C GLN A 149 25.12 -23.20 15.45
N GLN A 150 23.98 -22.46 15.53
CA GLN A 150 22.65 -23.04 15.70
C GLN A 150 22.27 -23.88 14.48
N ALA A 151 22.47 -23.33 13.28
CA ALA A 151 22.20 -24.06 12.03
C ALA A 151 23.03 -25.34 11.91
N LEU A 152 24.34 -25.28 12.28
CA LEU A 152 25.20 -26.43 12.27
C LEU A 152 24.73 -27.50 13.28
N GLN A 153 24.35 -27.10 14.50
CA GLN A 153 23.83 -28.04 15.51
C GLN A 153 22.58 -28.77 15.05
N ILE A 154 21.63 -28.08 14.37
CA ILE A 154 20.42 -28.70 13.79
C ILE A 154 20.80 -29.73 12.73
N ARG A 155 21.74 -29.37 11.83
CA ARG A 155 22.17 -30.26 10.73
C ARG A 155 22.97 -31.47 11.22
N GLU A 156 23.88 -31.31 12.17
CA GLU A 156 24.69 -32.39 12.74
C GLU A 156 23.88 -33.34 13.63
N ARG A 157 22.82 -32.80 14.29
CA ARG A 157 21.97 -33.55 15.20
C ARG A 157 20.53 -33.73 14.64
N SER A 158 20.42 -34.04 13.37
CA SER A 158 19.12 -34.20 12.70
C SER A 158 18.22 -35.26 13.37
N GLU A 159 18.79 -36.21 14.10
CA GLU A 159 18.08 -37.21 14.92
C GLU A 159 17.41 -36.60 16.18
N ASP A 160 17.94 -35.48 16.69
CA ASP A 160 17.37 -34.74 17.81
C ASP A 160 16.32 -33.72 17.34
N PHE A 161 16.39 -33.32 16.06
CA PHE A 161 15.52 -32.34 15.42
C PHE A 161 14.79 -32.88 14.17
N PRO A 162 14.10 -34.05 14.27
CA PRO A 162 13.40 -34.61 13.14
C PRO A 162 12.28 -33.66 12.68
N GLY A 163 12.23 -33.38 11.37
CA GLY A 163 11.26 -32.45 10.79
C GLY A 163 11.66 -30.97 10.93
N VAL A 164 12.90 -30.68 11.36
CA VAL A 164 13.47 -29.33 11.37
C VAL A 164 14.64 -29.26 10.39
N SER A 165 14.69 -28.22 9.59
CA SER A 165 15.79 -27.91 8.67
C SER A 165 16.41 -26.54 8.99
N ALA A 166 17.69 -26.36 8.64
CA ALA A 166 18.41 -25.11 8.73
C ALA A 166 19.24 -24.93 7.47
N GLU A 167 18.78 -24.06 6.57
CA GLU A 167 19.38 -23.92 5.24
C GLU A 167 19.59 -22.46 4.85
N PRO A 168 20.68 -22.15 4.09
CA PRO A 168 20.85 -20.83 3.51
C PRO A 168 19.73 -20.58 2.49
N THR A 169 18.97 -19.51 2.71
CA THR A 169 17.83 -19.14 1.87
C THR A 169 17.94 -17.66 1.53
N ALA A 170 17.60 -17.30 0.29
CA ALA A 170 17.45 -15.91 -0.08
C ALA A 170 16.16 -15.36 0.58
N VAL A 171 16.34 -14.44 1.50
CA VAL A 171 15.27 -13.79 2.26
C VAL A 171 15.10 -12.38 1.74
N ARG A 172 13.85 -11.93 1.57
CA ARG A 172 13.55 -10.55 1.15
C ARG A 172 14.08 -9.57 2.19
N ARG A 173 14.63 -8.46 1.71
CA ARG A 173 15.12 -7.37 2.54
C ARG A 173 14.64 -6.04 1.98
N TYR A 174 14.29 -5.12 2.86
CA TYR A 174 13.92 -3.74 2.54
C TYR A 174 14.95 -2.81 3.20
N PRO A 175 16.00 -2.38 2.44
CA PRO A 175 17.20 -1.75 3.00
C PRO A 175 16.98 -0.38 3.61
N ALA A 176 15.87 0.31 3.32
CA ALA A 176 15.57 1.67 3.76
C ALA A 176 16.70 2.67 3.48
N PRO A 177 17.09 2.87 2.21
CA PRO A 177 18.16 3.80 1.87
C PRO A 177 17.81 5.21 2.36
N TYR A 178 18.79 5.91 2.88
CA TYR A 178 18.64 7.24 3.50
C TYR A 178 17.63 7.30 4.67
N GLY A 179 17.27 6.13 5.27
CA GLY A 179 16.31 6.01 6.35
C GLY A 179 14.84 5.99 5.92
N SER A 180 14.55 5.95 4.62
CA SER A 180 13.19 5.86 4.08
C SER A 180 12.74 4.40 3.97
N HIS A 181 11.57 4.08 4.51
CA HIS A 181 10.98 2.74 4.40
C HIS A 181 10.19 2.55 3.10
N SER A 182 9.58 3.58 2.56
CA SER A 182 8.69 3.51 1.38
C SER A 182 7.62 2.40 1.50
N ALA A 183 7.21 2.06 2.72
CA ALA A 183 6.52 0.81 3.04
C ALA A 183 5.21 0.62 2.28
N GLN A 184 4.37 1.66 2.19
CA GLN A 184 3.07 1.58 1.53
C GLN A 184 3.21 1.53 0.00
N VAL A 185 4.33 2.03 -0.56
CA VAL A 185 4.64 1.94 -1.98
C VAL A 185 5.18 0.55 -2.32
N LEU A 186 6.14 0.05 -1.52
CA LEU A 186 6.74 -1.27 -1.72
C LEU A 186 5.76 -2.40 -1.48
N GLY A 187 5.03 -2.33 -0.38
CA GLY A 187 4.21 -3.45 0.10
C GLY A 187 5.03 -4.52 0.81
N TYR A 188 4.50 -5.74 0.86
CA TYR A 188 5.12 -6.87 1.56
C TYR A 188 4.74 -8.20 0.93
N LEU A 189 5.47 -9.26 1.31
CA LEU A 189 5.26 -10.63 0.86
C LEU A 189 4.54 -11.45 1.92
N SER A 190 3.75 -12.43 1.46
CA SER A 190 3.29 -13.54 2.32
C SER A 190 3.16 -14.83 1.52
N PRO A 191 3.13 -16.00 2.21
CA PRO A 191 2.90 -17.26 1.54
C PRO A 191 1.58 -17.30 0.78
N VAL A 192 1.55 -18.06 -0.31
CA VAL A 192 0.33 -18.36 -1.06
C VAL A 192 -0.62 -19.24 -0.27
N THR A 193 -1.92 -19.06 -0.47
CA THR A 193 -2.96 -19.95 0.05
C THR A 193 -3.26 -21.09 -0.91
N ASP A 194 -3.90 -22.16 -0.41
CA ASP A 194 -4.32 -23.29 -1.27
C ASP A 194 -5.35 -22.87 -2.33
N ASP A 195 -6.20 -21.90 -2.03
CA ASP A 195 -7.19 -21.36 -2.98
C ASP A 195 -6.51 -20.60 -4.13
N GLU A 196 -5.53 -19.73 -3.82
CA GLU A 196 -4.74 -19.02 -4.82
C GLU A 196 -3.95 -19.96 -5.74
N VAL A 197 -3.38 -21.04 -5.19
CA VAL A 197 -2.71 -22.08 -5.99
C VAL A 197 -3.71 -22.77 -6.92
N ALA A 198 -4.93 -23.01 -6.45
CA ALA A 198 -5.95 -23.66 -7.25
C ALA A 198 -6.46 -22.73 -8.39
N GLU A 199 -6.63 -21.45 -8.11
CA GLU A 199 -7.04 -20.43 -9.10
C GLU A 199 -5.96 -20.18 -10.16
N ALA A 200 -4.68 -20.14 -9.75
CA ALA A 200 -3.57 -19.90 -10.66
C ALA A 200 -3.13 -21.10 -11.49
N LYS A 201 -3.70 -22.31 -11.26
CA LYS A 201 -3.24 -23.56 -11.86
C LYS A 201 -3.21 -23.60 -13.37
N ASP A 202 -4.18 -22.94 -14.01
CA ASP A 202 -4.36 -22.95 -15.46
C ASP A 202 -3.98 -21.59 -16.09
N THR A 203 -3.25 -20.75 -15.37
CA THR A 203 -2.73 -19.45 -15.84
C THR A 203 -1.33 -19.60 -16.45
N ASP A 204 -0.87 -18.57 -17.15
CA ASP A 204 0.48 -18.52 -17.72
C ASP A 204 1.59 -18.47 -16.65
N ALA A 205 1.24 -18.15 -15.39
CA ALA A 205 2.15 -18.06 -14.25
C ALA A 205 1.60 -18.86 -13.05
N PRO A 206 1.61 -20.21 -13.10
CA PRO A 206 1.07 -21.04 -12.05
C PRO A 206 1.83 -20.84 -10.74
N LEU A 207 1.08 -20.83 -9.64
CA LEU A 207 1.63 -20.72 -8.29
C LEU A 207 1.94 -22.10 -7.71
N LEU A 208 3.09 -22.19 -7.05
CA LEU A 208 3.45 -23.34 -6.24
C LEU A 208 3.09 -23.09 -4.77
N ARG A 209 2.79 -24.17 -4.04
CA ARG A 209 2.49 -24.08 -2.60
C ARG A 209 3.62 -23.52 -1.74
N SER A 210 4.85 -23.48 -2.29
CA SER A 210 6.04 -22.93 -1.66
C SER A 210 6.28 -21.45 -1.94
N ASP A 211 5.48 -20.86 -2.83
CA ASP A 211 5.72 -19.49 -3.26
C ASP A 211 5.30 -18.46 -2.21
N GLN A 212 5.98 -17.34 -2.24
CA GLN A 212 5.56 -16.09 -1.61
C GLN A 212 5.14 -15.11 -2.70
N ILE A 213 4.03 -14.42 -2.47
CA ILE A 213 3.50 -13.44 -3.41
C ILE A 213 3.39 -12.07 -2.77
N GLY A 214 3.42 -11.03 -3.60
CA GLY A 214 3.18 -9.67 -3.18
C GLY A 214 1.73 -9.44 -2.73
N ARG A 215 1.52 -8.84 -1.55
CA ARG A 215 0.19 -8.57 -0.99
C ARG A 215 -0.28 -7.15 -1.17
N ALA A 216 0.65 -6.22 -1.31
CA ALA A 216 0.39 -4.79 -1.45
C ALA A 216 1.48 -4.14 -2.30
N GLY A 217 1.27 -2.91 -2.70
CA GLY A 217 2.26 -2.07 -3.37
C GLY A 217 2.87 -2.68 -4.62
N LEU A 218 4.11 -2.29 -4.91
CA LEU A 218 4.89 -2.76 -6.06
C LEU A 218 5.15 -4.26 -6.03
N GLU A 219 5.34 -4.83 -4.84
CA GLU A 219 5.49 -6.28 -4.66
C GLU A 219 4.30 -7.05 -5.25
N ARG A 220 3.08 -6.50 -5.15
CA ARG A 220 1.87 -7.10 -5.73
C ARG A 220 1.71 -6.77 -7.20
N THR A 221 1.89 -5.52 -7.60
CA THR A 221 1.69 -5.09 -8.98
C THR A 221 2.64 -5.80 -9.93
N TYR A 222 3.91 -5.92 -9.55
CA TYR A 222 4.97 -6.50 -10.39
C TYR A 222 5.33 -7.94 -9.98
N ASP A 223 4.49 -8.64 -9.21
CA ASP A 223 4.78 -9.99 -8.71
C ASP A 223 5.16 -10.97 -9.80
N SER A 224 4.49 -10.95 -10.95
CA SER A 224 4.75 -11.85 -12.07
C SER A 224 6.16 -11.68 -12.67
N TYR A 225 6.71 -10.47 -12.64
CA TYR A 225 8.08 -10.21 -13.07
C TYR A 225 9.10 -10.52 -11.96
N LEU A 226 8.78 -10.09 -10.73
CA LEU A 226 9.68 -10.18 -9.59
C LEU A 226 9.90 -11.61 -9.11
N ARG A 227 8.87 -12.47 -9.12
CA ARG A 227 8.89 -13.80 -8.49
C ARG A 227 9.84 -14.78 -9.16
N GLY A 228 10.12 -14.64 -10.46
CA GLY A 228 10.92 -15.58 -11.23
C GLY A 228 10.20 -16.93 -11.46
N GLN A 229 10.97 -17.92 -11.90
CA GLN A 229 10.46 -19.27 -12.14
C GLN A 229 11.20 -20.27 -11.25
N PRO A 230 10.50 -21.02 -10.40
CA PRO A 230 11.13 -22.01 -9.53
C PRO A 230 11.71 -23.14 -10.34
N GLY A 231 12.86 -23.66 -9.91
CA GLY A 231 13.46 -24.87 -10.46
C GLY A 231 12.82 -26.13 -9.82
N VAL A 232 12.95 -27.23 -10.52
CA VAL A 232 12.51 -28.55 -10.02
C VAL A 232 13.66 -29.53 -10.19
N THR A 233 14.25 -29.97 -9.10
CA THR A 233 15.19 -31.10 -9.09
C THR A 233 14.42 -32.38 -8.84
N ARG A 234 14.64 -33.38 -9.69
CA ARG A 234 13.99 -34.70 -9.58
C ARG A 234 15.00 -35.72 -9.07
N TYR A 235 14.72 -36.33 -7.93
CA TYR A 235 15.54 -37.39 -7.35
C TYR A 235 14.84 -38.72 -7.51
N GLU A 236 15.57 -39.73 -8.01
CA GLU A 236 15.13 -41.11 -7.96
C GLU A 236 15.30 -41.61 -6.52
N VAL A 237 14.24 -42.16 -5.94
CA VAL A 237 14.25 -42.69 -4.58
C VAL A 237 13.89 -44.18 -4.54
N ASP A 238 14.50 -44.88 -3.61
CA ASP A 238 14.15 -46.27 -3.34
C ASP A 238 12.83 -46.37 -2.51
N LYS A 239 12.38 -47.59 -2.29
CA LYS A 239 11.15 -47.85 -1.50
C LYS A 239 11.20 -47.35 -0.04
N PHE A 240 12.34 -46.91 0.44
CA PHE A 240 12.55 -46.32 1.76
C PHE A 240 12.70 -44.81 1.71
N GLY A 241 12.54 -44.18 0.51
CA GLY A 241 12.71 -42.76 0.30
C GLY A 241 14.16 -42.30 0.23
N ARG A 242 15.14 -43.20 0.07
CA ARG A 242 16.56 -42.83 -0.05
C ARG A 242 16.88 -42.52 -1.50
N VAL A 243 17.55 -41.40 -1.72
CA VAL A 243 18.01 -40.96 -3.06
C VAL A 243 19.00 -41.98 -3.59
N ILE A 244 18.71 -42.52 -4.81
CA ILE A 244 19.53 -43.48 -5.54
C ILE A 244 20.12 -42.89 -6.82
N GLY A 245 19.56 -41.78 -7.31
CA GLY A 245 20.02 -41.07 -8.48
C GLY A 245 19.36 -39.68 -8.58
N GLU A 246 19.90 -38.84 -9.43
CA GLU A 246 19.33 -37.57 -9.82
C GLU A 246 18.82 -37.68 -11.25
N ALA A 247 17.54 -37.36 -11.46
CA ALA A 247 16.92 -37.29 -12.78
C ALA A 247 16.99 -35.84 -13.30
N GLU A 248 16.84 -35.68 -14.61
CA GLU A 248 16.84 -34.39 -15.26
C GLU A 248 15.83 -33.43 -14.62
N GLY A 249 16.28 -32.28 -14.16
CA GLY A 249 15.49 -31.22 -13.53
C GLY A 249 15.51 -29.93 -14.34
N GLU A 250 14.74 -28.96 -13.93
CA GLU A 250 14.72 -27.62 -14.48
C GLU A 250 15.39 -26.67 -13.48
N ALA A 251 16.37 -25.88 -13.92
CA ALA A 251 17.03 -24.91 -13.06
C ALA A 251 16.07 -23.75 -12.75
N ALA A 252 16.16 -23.21 -11.52
CA ALA A 252 15.45 -22.00 -11.18
C ALA A 252 15.93 -20.81 -12.01
N ALA A 253 15.00 -19.97 -12.49
CA ALA A 253 15.30 -18.72 -13.16
C ALA A 253 14.94 -17.55 -12.22
N ALA A 254 15.92 -16.69 -11.94
CA ALA A 254 15.71 -15.51 -11.10
C ALA A 254 14.65 -14.57 -11.71
N GLY A 255 13.95 -13.85 -10.86
CA GLY A 255 13.00 -12.83 -11.28
C GLY A 255 13.70 -11.60 -11.89
N SER A 256 12.93 -10.84 -12.65
CA SER A 256 13.37 -9.58 -13.24
C SER A 256 13.34 -8.45 -12.21
N ASN A 257 14.25 -7.50 -12.34
CA ASN A 257 14.31 -6.31 -11.52
C ASN A 257 13.30 -5.27 -12.03
N VAL A 258 12.70 -4.53 -11.10
CA VAL A 258 11.82 -3.39 -11.40
C VAL A 258 12.58 -2.11 -11.05
N VAL A 259 12.81 -1.26 -12.04
CA VAL A 259 13.31 0.10 -11.83
C VAL A 259 12.11 1.02 -11.67
N THR A 260 12.09 1.80 -10.59
CA THR A 260 11.02 2.75 -10.29
C THR A 260 11.41 4.17 -10.69
N SER A 261 10.45 5.07 -10.67
CA SER A 261 10.66 6.52 -10.77
C SER A 261 10.94 7.19 -9.42
N ILE A 262 10.84 6.45 -8.32
CA ILE A 262 11.15 6.96 -6.97
C ILE A 262 12.64 7.32 -6.88
N ASP A 263 12.94 8.53 -6.40
CA ASP A 263 14.29 8.87 -5.93
C ASP A 263 14.31 8.71 -4.41
N SER A 264 15.10 7.76 -3.92
CA SER A 264 15.14 7.40 -2.48
C SER A 264 15.54 8.57 -1.58
N ARG A 265 16.30 9.56 -2.10
CA ARG A 265 16.69 10.75 -1.36
C ARG A 265 15.51 11.70 -1.17
N VAL A 266 14.77 11.95 -2.25
CA VAL A 266 13.56 12.78 -2.22
C VAL A 266 12.47 12.10 -1.38
N GLN A 267 12.36 10.77 -1.48
CA GLN A 267 11.44 9.98 -0.67
C GLN A 267 11.76 10.12 0.83
N ALA A 268 13.04 10.02 1.20
CA ALA A 268 13.47 10.18 2.59
C ALA A 268 13.16 11.59 3.13
N VAL A 269 13.43 12.63 2.34
CA VAL A 269 13.04 14.00 2.70
C VAL A 269 11.53 14.11 2.84
N ALA A 270 10.75 13.55 1.92
CA ALA A 270 9.29 13.63 1.94
C ALA A 270 8.69 12.93 3.17
N GLU A 271 9.20 11.75 3.55
CA GLU A 271 8.80 11.04 4.77
C GLU A 271 9.14 11.83 6.03
N GLN A 272 10.39 12.31 6.12
CA GLN A 272 10.87 13.08 7.27
C GLN A 272 10.07 14.38 7.46
N GLU A 273 9.85 15.13 6.37
CA GLU A 273 9.12 16.39 6.42
C GLU A 273 7.64 16.20 6.74
N LEU A 274 7.02 15.12 6.25
CA LEU A 274 5.64 14.79 6.61
C LEU A 274 5.51 14.49 8.10
N ILE A 275 6.40 13.66 8.65
CA ILE A 275 6.39 13.30 10.07
C ILE A 275 6.69 14.53 10.92
N GLY A 276 7.71 15.31 10.56
CA GLY A 276 8.07 16.56 11.25
C GLY A 276 6.91 17.56 11.29
N ALA A 277 6.22 17.76 10.16
CA ALA A 277 5.05 18.65 10.09
C ALA A 277 3.89 18.17 10.98
N MET A 278 3.68 16.86 11.09
CA MET A 278 2.68 16.28 11.99
C MET A 278 3.06 16.51 13.47
N GLU A 279 4.33 16.35 13.82
CA GLU A 279 4.84 16.59 15.19
C GLU A 279 4.75 18.07 15.56
N GLU A 280 5.13 18.97 14.65
CA GLU A 280 4.99 20.41 14.85
C GLU A 280 3.53 20.82 15.01
N ALA A 281 2.61 20.24 14.24
CA ALA A 281 1.18 20.51 14.39
C ALA A 281 0.67 20.06 15.76
N ARG A 282 1.04 18.87 16.23
CA ARG A 282 0.65 18.38 17.58
C ARG A 282 1.14 19.26 18.72
N ALA A 283 2.24 20.00 18.52
CA ALA A 283 2.75 20.98 19.48
C ALA A 283 1.93 22.29 19.54
N GLN A 284 1.03 22.51 18.57
CA GLN A 284 0.19 23.72 18.48
C GLN A 284 -1.22 23.44 19.00
N THR A 285 -1.89 24.50 19.44
CA THR A 285 -3.27 24.44 19.91
C THR A 285 -4.19 25.04 18.84
N ASP A 286 -5.23 24.32 18.49
CA ASP A 286 -6.31 24.80 17.65
C ASP A 286 -7.12 25.87 18.38
N GLU A 287 -7.14 27.08 17.86
CA GLU A 287 -7.85 28.23 18.47
C GLU A 287 -9.38 28.03 18.49
N ILE A 288 -9.94 27.19 17.61
CA ILE A 288 -11.37 26.95 17.51
C ILE A 288 -11.82 25.98 18.60
N THR A 289 -11.10 24.86 18.75
CA THR A 289 -11.48 23.79 19.70
C THR A 289 -10.82 23.96 21.07
N GLY A 290 -9.73 24.74 21.16
CA GLY A 290 -8.92 24.91 22.38
C GLY A 290 -8.13 23.66 22.77
N ARG A 291 -7.98 22.68 21.85
CA ARG A 291 -7.23 21.43 22.03
C ARG A 291 -5.97 21.42 21.14
N PRO A 292 -4.90 20.71 21.53
CA PRO A 292 -3.81 20.44 20.59
C PRO A 292 -4.34 19.78 19.31
N TYR A 293 -3.70 20.04 18.18
CA TYR A 293 -4.04 19.33 16.95
C TYR A 293 -3.72 17.85 17.10
N GLU A 294 -4.60 16.99 16.59
CA GLU A 294 -4.38 15.54 16.60
C GLU A 294 -3.32 15.13 15.59
N ALA A 295 -3.35 15.74 14.41
CA ALA A 295 -2.40 15.52 13.31
C ALA A 295 -2.01 14.03 13.18
N ASP A 296 -3.02 13.16 13.15
CA ASP A 296 -2.91 11.73 13.37
C ASP A 296 -2.43 10.97 12.13
N SER A 297 -2.58 11.57 10.96
CA SER A 297 -2.26 10.94 9.68
C SER A 297 -2.01 11.97 8.58
N GLY A 298 -1.26 11.57 7.56
CA GLY A 298 -0.97 12.45 6.43
C GLY A 298 -0.43 11.69 5.23
N ALA A 299 -0.30 12.42 4.12
CA ALA A 299 0.37 11.94 2.91
C ALA A 299 1.00 13.08 2.15
N VAL A 300 2.08 12.79 1.43
CA VAL A 300 2.71 13.68 0.45
C VAL A 300 2.98 12.92 -0.85
N VAL A 301 2.74 13.57 -1.96
CA VAL A 301 2.99 13.06 -3.32
C VAL A 301 3.83 14.07 -4.07
N VAL A 302 4.91 13.61 -4.69
CA VAL A 302 5.75 14.38 -5.61
C VAL A 302 5.67 13.75 -6.99
N LEU A 303 5.14 14.50 -7.97
CA LEU A 303 5.02 14.08 -9.37
C LEU A 303 5.94 14.88 -10.28
N GLU A 304 6.50 14.23 -11.28
CA GLU A 304 7.12 14.89 -12.43
C GLU A 304 6.01 15.35 -13.40
N ASN A 305 5.91 16.65 -13.66
CA ASN A 305 4.81 17.25 -14.42
C ASN A 305 4.75 16.78 -15.88
N ALA A 306 5.90 16.52 -16.49
CA ALA A 306 6.03 16.17 -17.90
C ALA A 306 5.59 14.74 -18.22
N THR A 307 5.54 13.85 -17.23
CA THR A 307 5.32 12.41 -17.44
C THR A 307 4.27 11.81 -16.52
N GLY A 308 3.91 12.49 -15.43
CA GLY A 308 3.07 11.93 -14.37
C GLY A 308 3.78 10.89 -13.48
N ARG A 309 5.11 10.71 -13.61
CA ARG A 309 5.88 9.76 -12.80
C ARG A 309 5.95 10.21 -11.34
N VAL A 310 5.81 9.24 -10.45
CA VAL A 310 5.90 9.46 -9.01
C VAL A 310 7.38 9.47 -8.60
N VAL A 311 7.87 10.64 -8.18
CA VAL A 311 9.24 10.81 -7.69
C VAL A 311 9.37 10.45 -6.21
N ALA A 312 8.33 10.78 -5.43
CA ALA A 312 8.19 10.36 -4.04
C ALA A 312 6.71 10.25 -3.65
N MET A 313 6.42 9.32 -2.77
CA MET A 313 5.07 9.10 -2.23
C MET A 313 5.19 8.58 -0.81
N ALA A 314 4.86 9.42 0.17
CA ALA A 314 4.90 9.06 1.58
C ALA A 314 3.50 9.06 2.20
N SER A 315 3.28 8.19 3.16
CA SER A 315 2.06 8.04 3.94
C SER A 315 2.41 7.84 5.41
N ALA A 316 1.72 8.53 6.30
CA ALA A 316 1.91 8.42 7.74
C ALA A 316 0.60 8.04 8.45
N PRO A 317 0.65 7.21 9.52
CA PRO A 317 1.86 6.61 10.09
C PRO A 317 2.55 5.62 9.14
N ASP A 318 3.86 5.55 9.24
CA ASP A 318 4.72 4.64 8.48
C ASP A 318 5.06 3.39 9.31
N TYR A 319 5.68 2.39 8.66
CA TYR A 319 6.16 1.18 9.32
C TYR A 319 7.37 0.59 8.56
N ASP A 320 8.16 -0.24 9.23
CA ASP A 320 9.24 -1.00 8.60
C ASP A 320 8.68 -2.27 7.93
N PRO A 321 8.74 -2.42 6.58
CA PRO A 321 8.25 -3.61 5.91
C PRO A 321 9.02 -4.89 6.24
N ASN A 322 10.23 -4.79 6.81
CA ASN A 322 10.99 -5.95 7.28
C ASN A 322 10.26 -6.73 8.38
N VAL A 323 9.29 -6.15 9.09
CA VAL A 323 8.48 -6.85 10.12
C VAL A 323 7.70 -8.04 9.56
N TRP A 324 7.49 -8.12 8.23
CA TRP A 324 6.81 -9.23 7.55
C TRP A 324 7.77 -10.36 7.14
N VAL A 325 9.07 -10.07 7.09
CA VAL A 325 10.10 -11.02 6.63
C VAL A 325 10.26 -12.16 7.65
N GLY A 326 10.28 -13.41 7.16
CA GLY A 326 10.36 -14.58 8.05
C GLY A 326 9.09 -14.87 8.86
N GLY A 327 8.04 -14.07 8.71
CA GLY A 327 6.77 -14.13 9.44
C GLY A 327 6.66 -13.08 10.54
N ILE A 328 5.54 -12.38 10.55
CA ILE A 328 5.29 -11.28 11.48
C ILE A 328 5.07 -11.77 12.92
N SER A 329 5.61 -11.06 13.91
CA SER A 329 5.35 -11.32 15.33
C SER A 329 3.92 -10.87 15.73
N THR A 330 3.39 -11.42 16.84
CA THR A 330 2.09 -10.99 17.38
C THR A 330 2.09 -9.51 17.73
N GLU A 331 3.17 -9.02 18.32
CA GLU A 331 3.33 -7.62 18.71
C GLU A 331 3.29 -6.70 17.49
N ASN A 332 4.12 -6.97 16.47
CA ASN A 332 4.14 -6.19 15.24
C ASN A 332 2.80 -6.24 14.49
N TYR A 333 2.17 -7.42 14.44
CA TYR A 333 0.86 -7.55 13.82
C TYR A 333 -0.20 -6.69 14.52
N GLN A 334 -0.24 -6.69 15.86
CA GLN A 334 -1.14 -5.83 16.62
C GLN A 334 -0.82 -4.34 16.45
N ALA A 335 0.47 -3.97 16.41
CA ALA A 335 0.89 -2.60 16.14
C ALA A 335 0.41 -2.08 14.78
N LEU A 336 0.35 -2.95 13.76
CA LEU A 336 -0.10 -2.58 12.41
C LEU A 336 -1.62 -2.65 12.20
N THR A 337 -2.34 -3.49 12.95
CA THR A 337 -3.77 -3.79 12.70
C THR A 337 -4.70 -3.53 13.87
N GLY A 338 -4.17 -3.15 15.03
CA GLY A 338 -4.96 -2.82 16.23
C GLY A 338 -5.84 -1.59 16.00
N ASP A 339 -6.93 -1.46 16.76
CA ASP A 339 -7.88 -0.36 16.64
C ASP A 339 -7.22 1.03 16.85
N ASP A 340 -6.17 1.09 17.68
CA ASP A 340 -5.42 2.30 17.98
C ASP A 340 -4.20 2.51 17.04
N SER A 341 -3.99 1.62 16.06
CA SER A 341 -2.82 1.67 15.16
C SER A 341 -2.86 2.85 14.17
N ASN A 342 -4.02 3.43 13.97
CA ASN A 342 -4.30 4.39 12.90
C ASN A 342 -3.88 3.91 11.50
N TYR A 343 -4.03 2.60 11.26
CA TYR A 343 -3.91 1.94 9.95
C TYR A 343 -2.61 2.24 9.19
N PRO A 344 -1.41 1.87 9.68
CA PRO A 344 -0.14 2.11 8.98
C PRO A 344 -0.05 1.42 7.62
N LEU A 345 -0.79 0.32 7.42
CA LEU A 345 -0.82 -0.40 6.14
C LEU A 345 -1.55 0.34 5.02
N LEU A 346 -2.32 1.38 5.36
CA LEU A 346 -3.10 2.15 4.38
C LEU A 346 -2.19 3.12 3.62
N ASN A 347 -2.09 2.99 2.31
CA ASN A 347 -1.44 3.99 1.47
C ASN A 347 -2.36 5.21 1.30
N ARG A 348 -2.21 6.19 2.18
CA ARG A 348 -3.07 7.37 2.19
C ARG A 348 -2.92 8.26 0.97
N ALA A 349 -1.81 8.16 0.25
CA ALA A 349 -1.61 8.93 -0.97
C ALA A 349 -2.61 8.54 -2.07
N ILE A 350 -3.00 7.25 -2.14
CA ILE A 350 -3.91 6.71 -3.17
C ILE A 350 -5.24 6.21 -2.63
N GLN A 351 -5.35 5.94 -1.31
CA GLN A 351 -6.54 5.39 -0.68
C GLN A 351 -7.21 6.36 0.30
N GLY A 352 -6.43 7.30 0.87
CA GLY A 352 -6.93 8.31 1.78
C GLY A 352 -7.87 9.27 1.06
N GLN A 353 -9.12 9.34 1.51
CA GLN A 353 -10.15 10.17 0.90
C GLN A 353 -10.60 11.26 1.88
N SER A 354 -10.44 12.51 1.49
CA SER A 354 -10.94 13.63 2.28
C SER A 354 -11.40 14.79 1.38
N PRO A 355 -12.22 15.72 1.89
CA PRO A 355 -12.55 16.93 1.17
C PRO A 355 -11.28 17.73 0.85
N PRO A 356 -11.10 18.22 -0.40
CA PRO A 356 -9.90 18.98 -0.79
C PRO A 356 -9.88 20.43 -0.26
N GLY A 357 -11.00 20.91 0.23
CA GLY A 357 -11.14 22.31 0.61
C GLY A 357 -10.81 23.25 -0.54
N SER A 358 -10.23 24.39 -0.21
CA SER A 358 -9.94 25.46 -1.19
C SER A 358 -8.93 25.09 -2.29
N THR A 359 -8.27 23.93 -2.24
CA THR A 359 -7.46 23.46 -3.38
C THR A 359 -8.34 23.12 -4.59
N PHE A 360 -9.62 22.82 -4.37
CA PHE A 360 -10.61 22.57 -5.42
C PHE A 360 -10.97 23.81 -6.25
N LYS A 361 -10.62 25.03 -5.79
CA LYS A 361 -11.04 26.27 -6.46
C LYS A 361 -10.46 26.45 -7.86
N VAL A 362 -9.39 25.77 -8.23
CA VAL A 362 -8.87 25.75 -9.60
C VAL A 362 -9.88 25.05 -10.54
N VAL A 363 -10.48 23.96 -10.08
CA VAL A 363 -11.54 23.23 -10.79
C VAL A 363 -12.79 24.09 -10.91
N THR A 364 -13.21 24.74 -9.83
CA THR A 364 -14.39 25.61 -9.82
C THR A 364 -14.20 26.85 -10.69
N SER A 365 -12.97 27.42 -10.73
CA SER A 365 -12.67 28.54 -11.63
C SER A 365 -12.77 28.15 -13.10
N THR A 366 -12.24 26.99 -13.46
CA THR A 366 -12.40 26.44 -14.81
C THR A 366 -13.86 26.19 -15.15
N ALA A 367 -14.63 25.63 -14.22
CA ALA A 367 -16.07 25.44 -14.40
C ALA A 367 -16.82 26.78 -14.61
N ALA A 368 -16.41 27.82 -13.88
CA ALA A 368 -16.97 29.16 -14.05
C ALA A 368 -16.68 29.71 -15.47
N VAL A 369 -15.45 29.59 -15.96
CA VAL A 369 -15.09 30.00 -17.34
C VAL A 369 -15.91 29.21 -18.36
N ASN A 370 -16.02 27.89 -18.20
CA ASN A 370 -16.81 27.01 -19.06
C ASN A 370 -18.32 27.38 -19.05
N ALA A 371 -18.81 27.92 -17.93
CA ALA A 371 -20.18 28.44 -17.81
C ALA A 371 -20.34 29.86 -18.38
N GLY A 372 -19.28 30.47 -18.91
CA GLY A 372 -19.26 31.78 -19.55
C GLY A 372 -18.99 32.97 -18.61
N TYR A 373 -18.42 32.72 -17.42
CA TYR A 373 -17.91 33.79 -16.55
C TYR A 373 -16.53 34.22 -17.04
N ASP A 374 -16.28 35.54 -17.04
CA ASP A 374 -14.99 36.11 -17.40
C ASP A 374 -14.00 35.96 -16.24
N PHE A 375 -12.79 35.44 -16.50
CA PHE A 375 -11.76 35.26 -15.46
C PHE A 375 -11.35 36.58 -14.82
N ASP A 376 -11.28 37.66 -15.58
CA ASP A 376 -11.01 39.04 -15.14
C ASP A 376 -12.28 39.81 -14.73
N GLY A 377 -13.43 39.19 -14.80
CA GLY A 377 -14.71 39.74 -14.38
C GLY A 377 -14.71 40.21 -12.93
N ARG A 378 -15.71 41.01 -12.56
CA ARG A 378 -15.81 41.55 -11.19
C ARG A 378 -16.91 40.84 -10.41
N TYR A 379 -16.50 40.16 -9.35
CA TYR A 379 -17.36 39.34 -8.49
C TYR A 379 -17.29 39.82 -7.05
N GLU A 380 -18.39 39.79 -6.34
CA GLU A 380 -18.43 40.25 -4.95
C GLU A 380 -17.81 39.23 -4.01
N CYS A 381 -16.72 39.62 -3.32
CA CYS A 381 -16.15 38.88 -2.20
C CYS A 381 -16.60 39.55 -0.92
N GLY A 382 -17.83 39.28 -0.48
CA GLY A 382 -18.35 39.73 0.83
C GLY A 382 -17.78 38.88 1.97
N SER A 383 -17.95 39.31 3.21
CA SER A 383 -17.56 38.53 4.40
C SER A 383 -18.40 37.25 4.56
N SER A 384 -19.61 37.23 4.01
CA SER A 384 -20.54 36.12 4.06
C SER A 384 -21.48 36.10 2.85
N TYR A 385 -22.10 34.94 2.60
CA TYR A 385 -23.10 34.69 1.57
C TYR A 385 -24.31 33.98 2.18
N SER A 386 -25.52 34.49 2.04
CA SER A 386 -26.70 33.94 2.67
C SER A 386 -27.67 33.36 1.67
N ILE A 387 -28.18 32.15 1.93
CA ILE A 387 -29.26 31.51 1.19
C ILE A 387 -30.35 31.11 2.18
N GLY A 388 -31.56 31.63 2.01
CA GLY A 388 -32.64 31.37 2.96
C GLY A 388 -32.27 31.83 4.36
N ASN A 389 -32.22 30.88 5.29
CA ASN A 389 -31.84 31.11 6.70
C ASN A 389 -30.39 30.64 7.03
N GLN A 390 -29.64 30.18 6.03
CA GLN A 390 -28.25 29.74 6.23
C GLN A 390 -27.27 30.82 5.75
N THR A 391 -26.16 30.98 6.49
CA THR A 391 -25.10 31.94 6.17
C THR A 391 -23.77 31.19 6.09
N PHE A 392 -23.14 31.25 4.94
CA PHE A 392 -21.83 30.74 4.60
C PHE A 392 -20.81 31.87 4.70
N LYS A 393 -19.59 31.60 5.17
CA LYS A 393 -18.60 32.63 5.46
C LYS A 393 -17.29 32.39 4.69
N ASN A 394 -16.54 33.47 4.47
CA ASN A 394 -15.13 33.39 4.21
C ASN A 394 -14.37 32.97 5.48
N PHE A 395 -13.14 32.49 5.29
CA PHE A 395 -12.22 32.27 6.40
C PHE A 395 -12.09 33.60 7.20
N GLU A 396 -12.20 33.53 8.51
CA GLU A 396 -12.22 34.68 9.44
C GLU A 396 -13.22 35.80 9.08
N SER A 397 -14.22 35.47 8.25
CA SER A 397 -15.22 36.45 7.78
C SER A 397 -14.64 37.67 7.07
N GLN A 398 -13.49 37.53 6.41
CA GLN A 398 -12.86 38.63 5.64
C GLN A 398 -13.62 38.86 4.33
N GLY A 399 -13.74 40.15 3.94
CA GLY A 399 -14.31 40.57 2.66
C GLY A 399 -13.33 41.44 1.88
N TYR A 400 -13.28 41.24 0.54
CA TYR A 400 -12.35 41.95 -0.35
C TYR A 400 -13.06 42.80 -1.38
N GLY A 401 -14.40 42.96 -1.29
CA GLY A 401 -15.20 43.74 -2.23
C GLY A 401 -15.29 43.09 -3.62
N MET A 402 -15.27 43.92 -4.66
CA MET A 402 -15.37 43.43 -6.05
C MET A 402 -13.99 43.00 -6.58
N ILE A 403 -13.80 41.72 -6.79
CA ILE A 403 -12.51 41.11 -7.23
C ILE A 403 -12.70 40.22 -8.46
N SER A 404 -11.62 39.87 -9.16
CA SER A 404 -11.60 38.92 -10.26
C SER A 404 -11.53 37.44 -9.72
N LEU A 405 -11.71 36.43 -10.61
CA LEU A 405 -11.45 35.03 -10.26
C LEU A 405 -9.97 34.84 -9.90
N HIS A 406 -9.05 35.49 -10.63
CA HIS A 406 -7.62 35.51 -10.27
C HIS A 406 -7.40 35.88 -8.80
N ARG A 407 -7.93 37.05 -8.37
CA ARG A 407 -7.79 37.49 -6.98
C ARG A 407 -8.56 36.59 -6.00
N ALA A 408 -9.66 35.99 -6.43
CA ALA A 408 -10.43 35.07 -5.58
C ALA A 408 -9.64 33.77 -5.28
N ILE A 409 -8.85 33.28 -6.24
CA ILE A 409 -7.91 32.16 -6.03
C ILE A 409 -6.79 32.59 -5.07
N GLU A 410 -6.16 33.75 -5.34
CA GLU A 410 -5.03 34.30 -4.59
C GLU A 410 -5.34 34.45 -3.08
N VAL A 411 -6.47 35.09 -2.75
CA VAL A 411 -6.90 35.32 -1.35
C VAL A 411 -7.82 34.20 -0.82
N SER A 412 -8.07 33.18 -1.63
CA SER A 412 -8.95 32.05 -1.27
C SER A 412 -10.39 32.45 -0.90
N CYS A 413 -10.98 33.47 -1.57
CA CYS A 413 -12.34 33.94 -1.29
C CYS A 413 -13.39 32.85 -1.56
N ASN A 414 -14.18 32.46 -0.56
CA ASN A 414 -15.26 31.47 -0.72
C ASN A 414 -16.51 32.09 -1.38
N THR A 415 -16.87 33.31 -0.98
CA THR A 415 -18.17 33.90 -1.33
C THR A 415 -18.31 34.21 -2.81
N VAL A 416 -17.22 34.41 -3.57
CA VAL A 416 -17.22 34.49 -5.03
C VAL A 416 -17.73 33.16 -5.62
N PHE A 417 -17.15 32.05 -5.19
CA PHE A 417 -17.50 30.71 -5.69
C PHE A 417 -18.90 30.28 -5.26
N TYR A 418 -19.32 30.60 -4.03
CA TYR A 418 -20.70 30.42 -3.59
C TYR A 418 -21.68 31.14 -4.52
N GLY A 419 -21.41 32.39 -4.86
CA GLY A 419 -22.26 33.18 -5.71
C GLY A 419 -22.35 32.64 -7.14
N ILE A 420 -21.26 32.09 -7.69
CA ILE A 420 -21.23 31.45 -9.01
C ILE A 420 -22.02 30.13 -8.95
N ALA A 421 -21.71 29.25 -8.02
CA ALA A 421 -22.37 27.95 -7.88
C ALA A 421 -23.89 28.09 -7.66
N HIS A 422 -24.31 29.07 -6.87
CA HIS A 422 -25.73 29.34 -6.67
C HIS A 422 -26.43 29.76 -7.96
N ARG A 423 -25.83 30.67 -8.75
CA ARG A 423 -26.40 31.09 -10.03
C ARG A 423 -26.47 29.95 -11.05
N GLU A 424 -25.44 29.09 -11.10
CA GLU A 424 -25.47 27.90 -11.96
C GLU A 424 -26.55 26.91 -11.51
N TRP A 425 -26.68 26.65 -10.21
CA TRP A 425 -27.75 25.83 -9.66
C TRP A 425 -29.14 26.37 -10.02
N GLU A 426 -29.39 27.71 -9.93
CA GLU A 426 -30.64 28.35 -10.36
C GLU A 426 -30.83 28.23 -11.87
N ARG A 427 -29.74 28.41 -12.66
CA ARG A 427 -29.78 28.28 -14.14
C ARG A 427 -30.21 26.89 -14.56
N ASP A 428 -29.81 25.85 -13.84
CA ASP A 428 -30.17 24.46 -14.12
C ASP A 428 -31.53 24.04 -13.55
N GLY A 429 -32.27 24.96 -12.93
CA GLY A 429 -33.64 24.75 -12.45
C GLY A 429 -33.75 24.56 -10.93
N GLY A 430 -32.65 24.77 -10.20
CA GLY A 430 -32.63 24.74 -8.75
C GLY A 430 -32.90 23.36 -8.19
N ILE A 431 -33.78 23.28 -7.18
CA ILE A 431 -34.15 22.02 -6.52
C ILE A 431 -34.96 21.06 -7.43
N ASN A 432 -35.54 21.58 -8.50
CA ASN A 432 -36.22 20.81 -9.53
C ASN A 432 -35.48 21.03 -10.87
N PRO A 433 -34.47 20.24 -11.16
CA PRO A 433 -33.60 20.45 -12.31
C PRO A 433 -34.40 20.38 -13.61
N LYS A 434 -33.90 21.05 -14.65
CA LYS A 434 -34.37 20.89 -16.02
C LYS A 434 -34.16 19.45 -16.48
N ASP A 435 -34.83 19.05 -17.57
CA ASP A 435 -34.66 17.71 -18.15
C ASP A 435 -33.20 17.46 -18.63
N ASP A 436 -32.49 18.54 -19.02
CA ASP A 436 -31.07 18.51 -19.43
C ASP A 436 -30.33 19.67 -18.74
N PRO A 437 -29.91 19.52 -17.49
CA PRO A 437 -29.13 20.52 -16.80
C PRO A 437 -27.69 20.53 -17.33
N ASN A 438 -27.03 21.69 -17.35
CA ASN A 438 -25.66 21.79 -17.81
C ASN A 438 -24.68 21.10 -16.84
N ASP A 439 -24.97 21.17 -15.54
CA ASP A 439 -24.18 20.60 -14.46
C ASP A 439 -22.67 20.87 -14.61
N THR A 440 -22.32 22.09 -15.12
CA THR A 440 -20.95 22.46 -15.55
C THR A 440 -19.92 22.23 -14.47
N LEU A 441 -20.28 22.42 -13.20
CA LEU A 441 -19.36 22.23 -12.09
C LEU A 441 -18.97 20.75 -11.92
N PHE A 442 -19.95 19.83 -12.04
CA PHE A 442 -19.68 18.39 -11.93
C PHE A 442 -18.96 17.86 -13.18
N THR A 443 -19.41 18.25 -14.37
CA THR A 443 -18.77 17.81 -15.63
C THR A 443 -17.34 18.29 -15.73
N THR A 444 -17.04 19.51 -15.26
CA THR A 444 -15.66 20.00 -15.18
C THR A 444 -14.84 19.21 -14.16
N ALA A 445 -15.39 18.90 -12.98
CA ALA A 445 -14.68 18.10 -11.98
C ALA A 445 -14.32 16.69 -12.50
N HIS A 446 -15.25 16.03 -13.19
CA HIS A 446 -14.98 14.75 -13.88
C HIS A 446 -13.92 14.91 -14.98
N GLY A 447 -13.96 16.01 -15.74
CA GLY A 447 -12.95 16.32 -16.76
C GLY A 447 -11.53 16.53 -16.20
N PHE A 448 -11.40 16.88 -14.92
CA PHE A 448 -10.14 16.90 -14.20
C PHE A 448 -9.71 15.51 -13.67
N GLY A 449 -10.44 14.44 -14.01
CA GLY A 449 -10.17 13.08 -13.54
C GLY A 449 -10.68 12.77 -12.12
N LEU A 450 -11.38 13.71 -11.47
CA LEU A 450 -11.91 13.51 -10.12
C LEU A 450 -13.15 12.60 -10.13
N GLY A 451 -13.32 11.79 -9.10
CA GLY A 451 -14.39 10.81 -8.98
C GLY A 451 -14.12 9.51 -9.73
N ALA A 452 -12.93 9.34 -10.31
CA ALA A 452 -12.43 8.12 -10.95
C ALA A 452 -11.02 7.80 -10.46
N ARG A 453 -10.57 6.55 -10.65
CA ARG A 453 -9.18 6.17 -10.41
C ARG A 453 -8.27 6.88 -11.39
N THR A 454 -7.08 7.27 -10.95
CA THR A 454 -6.08 7.91 -11.83
C THR A 454 -5.41 6.92 -12.77
N GLY A 455 -5.46 5.62 -12.45
CA GLY A 455 -4.79 4.57 -13.21
C GLY A 455 -3.37 4.29 -12.75
N ILE A 456 -2.97 4.80 -11.58
CA ILE A 456 -1.65 4.51 -11.02
C ILE A 456 -1.40 3.00 -10.94
N ASP A 457 -0.17 2.58 -11.25
CA ASP A 457 0.29 1.19 -11.21
C ASP A 457 0.51 0.64 -9.79
N LEU A 458 -0.32 1.06 -8.85
CA LEU A 458 -0.41 0.53 -7.49
C LEU A 458 -1.81 -0.04 -7.23
N PRO A 459 -1.92 -1.12 -6.44
CA PRO A 459 -3.21 -1.75 -6.19
C PRO A 459 -4.07 -0.92 -5.22
N ASP A 460 -5.37 -1.22 -5.23
CA ASP A 460 -6.33 -0.74 -4.23
C ASP A 460 -6.55 0.79 -4.22
N GLU A 461 -6.29 1.48 -5.35
CA GLU A 461 -6.57 2.91 -5.50
C GLU A 461 -8.05 3.22 -5.28
N ALA A 462 -8.33 4.26 -4.51
CA ALA A 462 -9.67 4.79 -4.30
C ALA A 462 -10.05 5.80 -5.38
N SER A 463 -11.29 5.76 -5.85
CA SER A 463 -11.80 6.66 -6.90
C SER A 463 -12.13 8.08 -6.44
N GLY A 464 -12.10 8.34 -5.13
CA GLY A 464 -12.68 9.59 -4.63
C GLY A 464 -14.20 9.65 -4.87
N ARG A 465 -14.75 10.87 -4.83
CA ARG A 465 -16.18 11.09 -5.05
C ARG A 465 -16.47 12.50 -5.56
N VAL A 466 -17.10 12.58 -6.70
CA VAL A 466 -17.76 13.80 -7.15
C VAL A 466 -19.27 13.62 -6.91
N PRO A 467 -19.88 14.38 -5.99
CA PRO A 467 -21.24 14.18 -5.56
C PRO A 467 -22.25 14.82 -6.55
N ASP A 468 -22.28 14.30 -7.76
CA ASP A 468 -23.23 14.73 -8.80
C ASP A 468 -24.67 14.29 -8.50
N ARG A 469 -25.61 14.58 -9.39
CA ARG A 469 -27.03 14.26 -9.18
C ARG A 469 -27.30 12.77 -9.18
N GLN A 470 -26.56 12.00 -10.00
CA GLN A 470 -26.72 10.55 -10.04
C GLN A 470 -26.22 9.92 -8.74
N TRP A 471 -25.02 10.32 -8.29
CA TRP A 471 -24.50 9.87 -7.00
C TRP A 471 -25.47 10.20 -5.85
N LYS A 472 -26.04 11.42 -5.85
CA LYS A 472 -26.99 11.83 -4.81
C LYS A 472 -28.24 10.95 -4.79
N GLN A 473 -28.74 10.56 -5.97
CA GLN A 473 -29.86 9.64 -6.13
C GLN A 473 -29.52 8.24 -5.59
N ASP A 474 -28.39 7.68 -6.04
CA ASP A 474 -27.93 6.35 -5.65
C ASP A 474 -27.68 6.26 -4.14
N TYR A 475 -27.04 7.30 -3.60
CA TYR A 475 -26.80 7.41 -2.13
C TYR A 475 -28.09 7.48 -1.34
N TRP A 476 -29.07 8.23 -1.85
CA TRP A 476 -30.39 8.29 -1.24
C TRP A 476 -31.11 6.94 -1.31
N GLU A 477 -31.09 6.25 -2.42
CA GLU A 477 -31.70 4.93 -2.60
C GLU A 477 -31.12 3.90 -1.63
N ALA A 478 -29.82 3.93 -1.43
CA ALA A 478 -29.12 3.03 -0.52
C ALA A 478 -29.42 3.30 0.96
N ASN A 479 -29.78 4.55 1.33
CA ASN A 479 -29.92 4.95 2.75
C ASN A 479 -31.32 5.35 3.17
N LYS A 480 -32.27 5.50 2.23
CA LYS A 480 -33.61 6.05 2.49
C LYS A 480 -34.37 5.28 3.57
N ASP A 481 -34.28 3.95 3.57
CA ASP A 481 -35.04 3.12 4.52
C ASP A 481 -34.58 3.40 5.95
N ASN A 482 -33.27 3.49 6.20
CA ASN A 482 -32.70 3.87 7.49
C ASN A 482 -33.10 5.29 7.90
N TRP A 483 -33.00 6.27 6.98
CA TRP A 483 -33.43 7.64 7.30
C TRP A 483 -34.93 7.73 7.60
N CYS A 484 -35.75 6.98 6.89
CA CYS A 484 -37.20 6.97 7.13
C CYS A 484 -37.53 6.26 8.47
N GLU A 485 -36.82 5.21 8.84
CA GLU A 485 -36.94 4.58 10.13
C GLU A 485 -36.58 5.55 11.29
N VAL A 486 -35.43 6.24 11.18
CA VAL A 486 -35.03 7.28 12.15
C VAL A 486 -36.04 8.44 12.17
N ALA A 487 -36.61 8.82 11.02
CA ALA A 487 -37.59 9.89 10.91
C ALA A 487 -38.90 9.60 11.66
N GLU A 488 -39.26 8.32 11.78
CA GLU A 488 -40.45 7.87 12.53
C GLU A 488 -40.24 7.87 14.05
N THR A 489 -39.02 8.02 14.52
CA THR A 489 -38.70 8.08 15.96
C THR A 489 -39.05 9.45 16.56
N ASP A 490 -39.31 9.49 17.87
CA ASP A 490 -39.56 10.72 18.63
C ASP A 490 -38.25 11.52 18.94
N ARG A 491 -37.11 11.16 18.34
CA ARG A 491 -35.85 11.87 18.54
C ARG A 491 -35.92 13.28 17.95
N GLU A 492 -35.45 14.28 18.70
CA GLU A 492 -35.40 15.70 18.30
C GLU A 492 -33.97 16.22 18.05
N ASP A 493 -32.98 15.33 18.17
CA ASP A 493 -31.59 15.71 17.92
C ASP A 493 -31.34 16.10 16.45
N TYR A 494 -30.15 16.64 16.19
CA TYR A 494 -29.77 17.11 14.86
C TYR A 494 -29.83 15.99 13.82
N GLY A 495 -29.34 14.78 14.16
CA GLY A 495 -29.34 13.62 13.27
C GLY A 495 -30.75 13.19 12.85
N ALA A 496 -31.69 13.14 13.80
CA ALA A 496 -33.08 12.80 13.50
C ALA A 496 -33.77 13.87 12.62
N ARG A 497 -33.39 15.14 12.76
CA ARG A 497 -33.90 16.22 11.89
C ARG A 497 -33.39 16.05 10.46
N ILE A 498 -32.10 15.77 10.28
CA ILE A 498 -31.52 15.50 8.97
C ILE A 498 -32.11 14.23 8.35
N ALA A 499 -32.31 13.17 9.14
CA ALA A 499 -32.94 11.95 8.67
C ALA A 499 -34.37 12.19 8.15
N ARG A 500 -35.17 13.01 8.83
CA ARG A 500 -36.52 13.40 8.35
C ARG A 500 -36.47 14.15 7.01
N GLU A 501 -35.54 15.06 6.84
CA GLU A 501 -35.36 15.76 5.58
C GLU A 501 -34.88 14.82 4.47
N ASN A 502 -33.91 13.94 4.77
CA ASN A 502 -33.36 13.00 3.80
C ASN A 502 -34.32 11.88 3.42
N CYS A 503 -35.20 11.44 4.33
CA CYS A 503 -36.26 10.48 4.03
C CYS A 503 -37.14 10.92 2.83
N THR A 504 -37.45 12.22 2.75
CA THR A 504 -38.38 12.76 1.72
C THR A 504 -37.68 13.42 0.54
N GLU A 505 -36.54 14.08 0.74
CA GLU A 505 -35.89 14.93 -0.26
C GLU A 505 -34.38 14.72 -0.34
N GLY A 506 -33.83 13.65 0.23
CA GLY A 506 -32.39 13.39 0.25
C GLY A 506 -31.76 13.21 -1.12
N MET A 507 -32.56 12.81 -2.14
CA MET A 507 -32.11 12.70 -3.54
C MET A 507 -31.93 14.07 -4.23
N LYS A 508 -32.47 15.15 -3.65
CA LYS A 508 -32.44 16.45 -4.31
C LYS A 508 -31.14 17.20 -4.04
N MET A 509 -30.54 17.72 -5.11
CA MET A 509 -29.38 18.62 -5.02
C MET A 509 -29.85 19.99 -4.51
N ARG A 510 -29.47 20.35 -3.29
CA ARG A 510 -29.80 21.62 -2.66
C ARG A 510 -28.78 22.70 -2.99
N ALA A 511 -29.16 23.97 -2.87
CA ALA A 511 -28.24 25.07 -3.05
C ALA A 511 -27.00 24.98 -2.12
N GLY A 512 -27.22 24.59 -0.85
CA GLY A 512 -26.11 24.40 0.11
C GLY A 512 -25.12 23.31 -0.30
N ASP A 513 -25.57 22.21 -0.94
CA ASP A 513 -24.70 21.18 -1.46
C ASP A 513 -23.79 21.76 -2.56
N MET A 514 -24.35 22.56 -3.47
CA MET A 514 -23.58 23.21 -4.55
C MET A 514 -22.57 24.22 -4.02
N LEU A 515 -22.94 25.00 -2.99
CA LEU A 515 -22.03 25.96 -2.36
C LEU A 515 -20.83 25.23 -1.76
N ASN A 516 -21.09 24.22 -0.94
CA ASN A 516 -20.03 23.43 -0.32
C ASN A 516 -19.14 22.76 -1.38
N PHE A 517 -19.74 22.14 -2.40
CA PHE A 517 -18.99 21.53 -3.49
C PHE A 517 -18.09 22.53 -4.21
N SER A 518 -18.55 23.76 -4.43
CA SER A 518 -17.78 24.79 -5.14
C SER A 518 -16.47 25.20 -4.47
N ILE A 519 -16.31 24.91 -3.19
CA ILE A 519 -15.09 25.16 -2.43
C ILE A 519 -14.39 23.88 -1.95
N GLY A 520 -14.77 22.73 -2.52
CA GLY A 520 -14.18 21.43 -2.19
C GLY A 520 -14.59 20.91 -0.80
N GLN A 521 -15.81 21.21 -0.37
CA GLN A 521 -16.38 20.79 0.91
C GLN A 521 -17.68 19.98 0.70
N GLY A 522 -18.27 19.50 1.78
CA GLY A 522 -19.47 18.68 1.74
C GLY A 522 -19.17 17.23 1.38
N ASP A 523 -19.90 16.69 0.37
CA ASP A 523 -19.81 15.28 0.02
C ASP A 523 -18.65 14.94 -0.94
N VAL A 524 -17.89 15.94 -1.44
CA VAL A 524 -16.75 15.69 -2.33
C VAL A 524 -15.59 15.07 -1.57
N LEU A 525 -15.02 14.02 -2.13
CA LEU A 525 -13.82 13.34 -1.60
C LEU A 525 -12.79 13.17 -2.72
N VAL A 526 -11.55 13.44 -2.42
CA VAL A 526 -10.42 13.22 -3.33
C VAL A 526 -9.28 12.52 -2.59
N THR A 527 -8.39 11.88 -3.36
CA THR A 527 -7.13 11.37 -2.86
C THR A 527 -6.00 12.37 -3.14
N PRO A 528 -4.89 12.34 -2.38
CA PRO A 528 -3.72 13.17 -2.65
C PRO A 528 -3.18 13.01 -4.07
N ILE A 529 -3.14 11.79 -4.61
CA ILE A 529 -2.68 11.53 -5.98
C ILE A 529 -3.58 12.19 -7.02
N GLN A 530 -4.91 12.17 -6.82
CA GLN A 530 -5.84 12.88 -7.72
C GLN A 530 -5.55 14.38 -7.74
N MET A 531 -5.36 14.99 -6.58
CA MET A 531 -5.02 16.41 -6.52
C MET A 531 -3.64 16.71 -7.11
N ALA A 532 -2.66 15.81 -6.93
CA ALA A 532 -1.35 15.94 -7.56
C ALA A 532 -1.47 15.89 -9.09
N SER A 533 -2.28 14.98 -9.65
CA SER A 533 -2.55 14.91 -11.09
C SER A 533 -3.23 16.16 -11.64
N VAL A 534 -4.19 16.73 -10.89
CA VAL A 534 -4.84 18.01 -11.24
C VAL A 534 -3.82 19.14 -11.37
N TYR A 535 -2.94 19.27 -10.37
CA TYR A 535 -1.96 20.37 -10.36
C TYR A 535 -0.80 20.14 -11.32
N ALA A 536 -0.37 18.89 -11.54
CA ALA A 536 0.60 18.54 -12.57
C ALA A 536 0.06 18.84 -13.98
N ALA A 537 -1.21 18.59 -14.24
CA ALA A 537 -1.84 18.93 -15.51
C ALA A 537 -1.94 20.45 -15.72
N ILE A 538 -2.20 21.24 -14.68
CA ILE A 538 -2.14 22.70 -14.77
C ILE A 538 -0.70 23.16 -15.06
N ALA A 539 0.31 22.56 -14.41
CA ALA A 539 1.71 22.89 -14.58
C ALA A 539 2.21 22.63 -16.01
N ASN A 540 1.83 21.50 -16.61
CA ASN A 540 2.32 21.08 -17.93
C ASN A 540 1.51 21.62 -19.12
N GLY A 541 0.51 22.49 -18.89
CA GLY A 541 -0.27 23.13 -19.94
C GLY A 541 -1.57 22.42 -20.30
N GLY A 542 -2.02 21.42 -19.54
CA GLY A 542 -3.36 20.83 -19.63
C GLY A 542 -3.41 19.32 -19.83
N THR A 543 -2.27 18.62 -19.96
CA THR A 543 -2.24 17.18 -20.19
C THR A 543 -2.37 16.41 -18.89
N LEU A 544 -3.35 15.52 -18.80
CA LEU A 544 -3.52 14.57 -17.70
C LEU A 544 -2.77 13.28 -18.05
N TYR A 545 -1.86 12.87 -17.16
CA TYR A 545 -1.18 11.58 -17.23
C TYR A 545 -1.77 10.58 -16.22
N GLU A 546 -1.70 9.30 -16.54
CA GLU A 546 -1.83 8.24 -15.54
C GLU A 546 -0.53 8.26 -14.70
N PRO A 547 -0.61 8.47 -13.37
CA PRO A 547 0.58 8.42 -12.55
C PRO A 547 1.22 7.02 -12.59
N SER A 548 2.56 6.95 -12.58
CA SER A 548 3.25 5.67 -12.58
C SER A 548 4.45 5.68 -11.64
N VAL A 549 4.68 4.55 -10.98
CA VAL A 549 5.83 4.30 -10.13
C VAL A 549 6.87 3.45 -10.88
N GLY A 550 6.42 2.46 -11.65
CA GLY A 550 7.30 1.66 -12.49
C GLY A 550 7.88 2.46 -13.66
N LYS A 551 9.16 2.24 -13.94
CA LYS A 551 9.89 2.90 -15.04
C LYS A 551 10.40 1.90 -16.08
N ALA A 552 10.93 0.74 -15.63
CA ALA A 552 11.38 -0.32 -16.52
C ALA A 552 11.44 -1.68 -15.81
N ILE A 553 11.37 -2.73 -16.61
CA ILE A 553 11.60 -4.12 -16.19
C ILE A 553 12.93 -4.57 -16.82
N ILE A 554 13.87 -5.01 -15.99
CA ILE A 554 15.21 -5.44 -16.40
C ILE A 554 15.39 -6.90 -15.99
N GLY A 555 15.70 -7.76 -16.95
CA GLY A 555 15.99 -9.17 -16.71
C GLY A 555 17.18 -9.36 -15.75
N ALA A 556 17.26 -10.55 -15.15
CA ALA A 556 18.38 -10.89 -14.26
C ALA A 556 19.76 -10.88 -14.97
N ASP A 557 19.77 -10.88 -16.30
CA ASP A 557 20.97 -10.77 -17.16
C ASP A 557 21.28 -9.32 -17.58
N GLY A 558 20.53 -8.33 -17.05
CA GLY A 558 20.68 -6.92 -17.40
C GLY A 558 19.97 -6.50 -18.69
N THR A 559 19.26 -7.39 -19.37
CA THR A 559 18.50 -7.02 -20.57
C THR A 559 17.28 -6.21 -20.18
N VAL A 560 17.10 -5.03 -20.79
CA VAL A 560 15.85 -4.25 -20.64
C VAL A 560 14.74 -5.01 -21.38
N LEU A 561 13.80 -5.55 -20.61
CA LEU A 561 12.67 -6.33 -21.15
C LEU A 561 11.53 -5.41 -21.57
N GLU A 562 11.28 -4.35 -20.81
CA GLU A 562 10.18 -3.41 -21.01
C GLU A 562 10.56 -2.06 -20.43
N GLU A 563 10.34 -0.99 -21.19
CA GLU A 563 10.31 0.37 -20.68
C GLU A 563 8.84 0.79 -20.53
N ILE A 564 8.47 1.30 -19.37
CA ILE A 564 7.11 1.74 -19.07
C ILE A 564 6.99 3.21 -19.47
N ASP A 565 6.35 3.45 -20.62
CA ASP A 565 6.16 4.81 -21.14
C ASP A 565 5.05 5.54 -20.39
N PRO A 566 5.16 6.88 -20.23
CA PRO A 566 4.07 7.71 -19.69
C PRO A 566 2.79 7.57 -20.52
N VAL A 567 1.67 7.39 -19.85
CA VAL A 567 0.35 7.24 -20.47
C VAL A 567 -0.46 8.51 -20.30
N VAL A 568 -0.94 9.09 -21.40
CA VAL A 568 -1.85 10.23 -21.36
C VAL A 568 -3.27 9.71 -21.15
N SER A 569 -3.90 10.07 -20.03
CA SER A 569 -5.28 9.72 -19.71
C SER A 569 -6.30 10.71 -20.30
N GLY A 570 -5.89 11.96 -20.58
CA GLY A 570 -6.78 12.99 -21.13
C GLY A 570 -6.17 14.39 -21.15
N GLU A 571 -7.04 15.35 -21.40
CA GLU A 571 -6.73 16.78 -21.38
C GLU A 571 -7.68 17.47 -20.41
N LEU A 572 -7.20 18.51 -19.73
CA LEU A 572 -8.07 19.34 -18.89
C LEU A 572 -9.20 19.95 -19.70
N PRO A 573 -10.41 20.08 -19.15
CA PRO A 573 -11.54 20.75 -19.81
C PRO A 573 -11.37 22.28 -19.75
N ALA A 574 -10.20 22.78 -20.18
CA ALA A 574 -9.79 24.17 -20.12
C ALA A 574 -9.02 24.52 -21.40
N ASP A 575 -9.24 25.70 -21.95
CA ASP A 575 -8.39 26.17 -23.04
C ASP A 575 -7.03 26.68 -22.51
N ALA A 576 -6.07 26.85 -23.40
CA ALA A 576 -4.73 27.29 -23.05
C ALA A 576 -4.68 28.63 -22.28
N GLN A 577 -5.64 29.54 -22.55
CA GLN A 577 -5.75 30.80 -21.83
C GLN A 577 -6.20 30.58 -20.38
N THR A 578 -7.20 29.73 -20.17
CA THR A 578 -7.70 29.38 -18.83
C THR A 578 -6.59 28.72 -18.00
N VAL A 579 -5.80 27.80 -18.62
CA VAL A 579 -4.64 27.19 -17.93
C VAL A 579 -3.61 28.24 -17.54
N ALA A 580 -3.26 29.17 -18.45
CA ALA A 580 -2.32 30.26 -18.15
C ALA A 580 -2.86 31.19 -17.04
N ASP A 581 -4.15 31.48 -17.03
CA ASP A 581 -4.80 32.28 -15.99
C ASP A 581 -4.76 31.58 -14.63
N LEU A 582 -4.95 30.25 -14.59
CA LEU A 582 -4.80 29.44 -13.37
C LEU A 582 -3.35 29.44 -12.86
N GLN A 583 -2.37 29.27 -13.77
CA GLN A 583 -0.95 29.36 -13.41
C GLN A 583 -0.63 30.74 -12.80
N SER A 584 -1.03 31.83 -13.44
CA SER A 584 -0.82 33.19 -12.92
C SER A 584 -1.49 33.41 -11.56
N ALA A 585 -2.73 32.93 -11.38
CA ALA A 585 -3.45 33.07 -10.13
C ALA A 585 -2.81 32.26 -8.98
N THR A 586 -2.32 31.05 -9.26
CA THR A 586 -1.66 30.19 -8.29
C THR A 586 -0.24 30.68 -7.95
N GLU A 587 0.48 31.33 -8.88
CA GLU A 587 1.72 32.05 -8.58
C GLU A 587 1.48 33.20 -7.58
N SER A 588 0.38 33.94 -7.76
CA SER A 588 0.02 35.02 -6.85
C SER A 588 -0.25 34.54 -5.41
N VAL A 589 -0.66 33.28 -5.22
CA VAL A 589 -0.81 32.69 -3.87
C VAL A 589 0.52 32.62 -3.13
N ILE A 590 1.64 32.35 -3.84
CA ILE A 590 2.99 32.31 -3.29
C ILE A 590 3.55 33.72 -3.08
N THR A 591 3.30 34.65 -4.01
CA THR A 591 3.98 35.96 -3.99
C THR A 591 3.28 36.97 -3.09
N THR A 592 1.94 37.01 -3.09
CA THR A 592 1.14 38.03 -2.39
C THR A 592 -0.09 37.48 -1.67
N GLY A 593 -0.40 36.19 -1.88
CA GLY A 593 -1.60 35.54 -1.42
C GLY A 593 -1.45 34.75 -0.11
N SER A 594 -2.31 33.73 0.05
CA SER A 594 -2.50 33.00 1.31
C SER A 594 -1.29 32.16 1.76
N ALA A 595 -0.32 31.89 0.89
CA ALA A 595 0.91 31.15 1.23
C ALA A 595 2.17 32.06 1.26
N SER A 596 2.07 33.34 0.92
CA SER A 596 3.24 34.22 0.71
C SER A 596 4.18 34.30 1.91
N TRP A 597 3.66 34.28 3.12
CA TRP A 597 4.44 34.34 4.35
C TRP A 597 5.32 33.11 4.59
N ARG A 598 4.96 31.95 4.02
CA ARG A 598 5.74 30.70 4.12
C ARG A 598 6.87 30.64 3.08
N PHE A 599 6.67 31.23 1.92
CA PHE A 599 7.65 31.22 0.83
C PHE A 599 8.43 32.53 0.75
N MET A 600 8.42 33.32 1.81
CA MET A 600 9.25 34.56 1.89
C MET A 600 10.73 34.20 1.72
N GLY A 601 11.43 34.90 0.80
CA GLY A 601 12.83 34.64 0.47
C GLY A 601 13.05 33.50 -0.57
N TRP A 602 11.99 32.84 -1.03
CA TRP A 602 12.09 31.86 -2.12
C TRP A 602 12.56 32.55 -3.42
N PRO A 603 13.49 31.95 -4.22
CA PRO A 603 14.01 32.53 -5.46
C PRO A 603 13.01 32.40 -6.62
N GLN A 604 11.84 33.06 -6.51
CA GLN A 604 10.71 32.92 -7.45
C GLN A 604 11.09 33.29 -8.90
N GLY A 605 12.11 34.09 -9.10
CA GLY A 605 12.59 34.49 -10.44
C GLY A 605 13.42 33.39 -11.14
N GLU A 606 13.98 32.46 -10.39
CA GLU A 606 14.78 31.33 -10.90
C GLU A 606 13.95 30.04 -10.90
N ILE A 607 13.18 29.81 -9.83
CA ILE A 607 12.32 28.64 -9.65
C ILE A 607 10.91 29.13 -9.35
N PRO A 608 10.07 29.38 -10.37
CA PRO A 608 8.70 29.80 -10.16
C PRO A 608 7.89 28.72 -9.43
N LEU A 609 7.35 29.08 -8.27
CA LEU A 609 6.42 28.23 -7.54
C LEU A 609 5.00 28.77 -7.63
N HIS A 610 4.07 27.86 -7.68
CA HIS A 610 2.64 28.05 -7.71
C HIS A 610 2.01 27.29 -6.56
N ALA A 611 0.94 27.78 -5.97
CA ALA A 611 0.28 27.07 -4.87
C ALA A 611 -1.22 27.33 -4.79
N LYS A 612 -1.89 26.46 -4.06
CA LYS A 612 -3.19 26.69 -3.47
C LYS A 612 -3.29 26.04 -2.11
N THR A 613 -3.60 26.86 -1.12
CA THR A 613 -3.84 26.41 0.25
C THR A 613 -5.27 25.86 0.37
N GLY A 614 -5.43 24.79 1.13
CA GLY A 614 -6.69 24.18 1.50
C GLY A 614 -6.80 24.02 3.01
N THR A 615 -7.99 24.22 3.52
CA THR A 615 -8.38 23.92 4.90
C THR A 615 -9.74 23.27 4.80
N ALA A 616 -9.80 21.97 5.08
CA ALA A 616 -11.02 21.21 4.95
C ALA A 616 -11.64 21.00 6.33
N GLU A 617 -12.91 21.38 6.46
CA GLU A 617 -13.68 21.12 7.67
C GLU A 617 -14.04 19.63 7.72
N ALA A 618 -13.88 19.01 8.88
CA ALA A 618 -14.29 17.64 9.14
C ALA A 618 -15.61 17.63 9.92
N SER A 619 -16.35 16.53 9.82
CA SER A 619 -17.63 16.37 10.53
C SER A 619 -17.42 16.09 12.02
N GLY A 620 -18.33 16.55 12.85
CA GLY A 620 -18.34 16.32 14.30
C GLY A 620 -17.33 17.19 15.03
N ASP A 621 -16.64 16.62 16.02
CA ASP A 621 -15.65 17.30 16.87
C ASP A 621 -14.22 17.24 16.30
N LYS A 622 -14.07 16.80 15.06
CA LYS A 622 -12.77 16.72 14.40
C LYS A 622 -12.25 18.09 13.98
N GLN A 623 -10.95 18.27 14.08
CA GLN A 623 -10.25 19.48 13.66
C GLN A 623 -10.09 19.51 12.13
N THR A 624 -9.73 20.67 11.60
CA THR A 624 -9.59 20.86 10.16
C THR A 624 -8.39 20.12 9.58
N THR A 625 -8.55 19.59 8.36
CA THR A 625 -7.49 18.94 7.60
C THR A 625 -6.72 19.97 6.78
N SER A 626 -5.40 19.97 6.93
CA SER A 626 -4.46 20.77 6.17
C SER A 626 -4.28 20.22 4.76
N TRP A 627 -4.37 21.04 3.73
CA TRP A 627 -4.03 20.74 2.35
C TRP A 627 -3.16 21.81 1.75
N LEU A 628 -2.08 21.43 1.09
CA LEU A 628 -1.28 22.33 0.26
C LEU A 628 -0.96 21.62 -1.05
N ALA A 629 -1.42 22.20 -2.15
CA ALA A 629 -1.10 21.76 -3.50
C ALA A 629 -0.23 22.82 -4.16
N THR A 630 0.92 22.41 -4.68
CA THR A 630 1.94 23.30 -5.26
C THR A 630 2.52 22.69 -6.53
N PHE A 631 3.04 23.52 -7.41
CA PHE A 631 3.88 23.08 -8.52
C PHE A 631 4.96 24.08 -8.87
N SER A 632 6.06 23.55 -9.37
CA SER A 632 7.12 24.25 -10.11
C SER A 632 7.00 23.90 -11.60
N PRO A 633 7.87 24.38 -12.49
CA PRO A 633 7.87 23.93 -13.88
C PRO A 633 8.02 22.41 -14.05
N ASP A 634 8.80 21.77 -13.17
CA ASP A 634 9.18 20.36 -13.31
C ASP A 634 8.37 19.41 -12.41
N TYR A 635 8.05 19.84 -11.18
CA TYR A 635 7.48 18.97 -10.14
C TYR A 635 6.25 19.56 -9.48
N THR A 636 5.30 18.69 -9.19
CA THR A 636 4.11 18.99 -8.38
C THR A 636 4.24 18.30 -7.03
N ILE A 637 4.00 19.04 -5.93
CA ILE A 637 3.96 18.49 -4.58
C ILE A 637 2.59 18.78 -3.96
N VAL A 638 1.91 17.71 -3.53
CA VAL A 638 0.67 17.83 -2.75
C VAL A 638 0.85 17.14 -1.42
N MET A 639 0.62 17.87 -0.35
CA MET A 639 0.66 17.38 1.02
C MET A 639 -0.67 17.62 1.72
N THR A 640 -1.12 16.60 2.46
CA THR A 640 -2.28 16.68 3.34
C THR A 640 -1.96 16.08 4.70
N ILE A 641 -2.43 16.74 5.75
CA ILE A 641 -2.32 16.26 7.14
C ILE A 641 -3.68 16.38 7.80
N SER A 642 -4.22 15.27 8.25
CA SER A 642 -5.50 15.19 8.92
C SER A 642 -5.45 15.92 10.27
N GLN A 643 -6.49 16.67 10.60
CA GLN A 643 -6.64 17.34 11.89
C GLN A 643 -5.42 18.19 12.33
N ALA A 644 -4.82 18.93 11.36
CA ALA A 644 -3.60 19.71 11.57
C ALA A 644 -3.75 21.22 11.31
N GLY A 645 -4.98 21.70 11.08
CA GLY A 645 -5.23 23.12 10.88
C GLY A 645 -5.20 23.56 9.42
N THR A 646 -4.45 24.60 9.08
CA THR A 646 -4.45 25.21 7.75
C THR A 646 -3.34 24.70 6.85
N GLY A 647 -3.56 24.73 5.52
CA GLY A 647 -2.57 24.25 4.54
C GLY A 647 -1.24 25.01 4.59
N SER A 648 -1.26 26.33 4.70
CA SER A 648 -0.03 27.11 4.84
C SER A 648 0.60 27.01 6.24
N GLY A 649 -0.20 26.65 7.26
CA GLY A 649 0.25 26.47 8.63
C GLY A 649 1.03 25.18 8.83
N ALA A 650 0.42 24.05 8.60
CA ALA A 650 1.00 22.73 8.86
C ALA A 650 1.83 22.21 7.68
N SER A 651 1.25 22.13 6.47
CA SER A 651 1.96 21.57 5.30
C SER A 651 2.97 22.51 4.66
N GLY A 652 2.86 23.85 4.91
CA GLY A 652 3.67 24.88 4.24
C GLY A 652 5.18 24.72 4.41
N PRO A 653 5.70 24.61 5.65
CA PRO A 653 7.13 24.44 5.89
C PRO A 653 7.69 23.19 5.21
N ALA A 654 7.04 22.06 5.42
CA ALA A 654 7.47 20.79 4.88
C ALA A 654 7.53 20.77 3.34
N VAL A 655 6.50 21.28 2.67
CA VAL A 655 6.49 21.39 1.19
C VAL A 655 7.62 22.30 0.70
N ARG A 656 7.89 23.40 1.38
CA ARG A 656 9.02 24.27 1.07
C ARG A 656 10.35 23.56 1.20
N ASN A 657 10.58 22.84 2.30
CA ASN A 657 11.82 22.09 2.54
C ASN A 657 12.04 20.99 1.48
N ILE A 658 10.97 20.32 1.04
CA ILE A 658 11.07 19.34 -0.06
C ILE A 658 11.53 20.03 -1.36
N TYR A 659 10.98 21.22 -1.70
CA TYR A 659 11.47 21.97 -2.87
C TYR A 659 12.89 22.47 -2.69
N GLU A 660 13.29 22.93 -1.49
CA GLU A 660 14.66 23.33 -1.18
C GLU A 660 15.65 22.18 -1.44
N ALA A 661 15.29 20.96 -1.01
CA ALA A 661 16.08 19.76 -1.27
C ALA A 661 16.13 19.41 -2.77
N ILE A 662 14.98 19.44 -3.46
CA ILE A 662 14.90 19.11 -4.90
C ILE A 662 15.80 20.05 -5.71
N TYR A 663 15.74 21.35 -5.46
CA TYR A 663 16.42 22.36 -6.28
C TYR A 663 17.74 22.88 -5.69
N GLY A 664 18.14 22.44 -4.50
CA GLY A 664 19.35 22.89 -3.83
C GLY A 664 19.27 24.34 -3.40
N VAL A 665 18.11 24.77 -2.88
CA VAL A 665 17.91 26.14 -2.37
C VAL A 665 18.39 26.23 -0.93
N GLY A 666 19.34 27.11 -0.66
CA GLY A 666 19.85 27.36 0.68
C GLY A 666 18.92 28.25 1.53
N GLU A 667 19.18 28.32 2.83
CA GLU A 667 18.40 29.15 3.79
C GLU A 667 18.38 30.64 3.41
N ASP A 668 19.39 31.10 2.72
CA ASP A 668 19.49 32.50 2.23
C ASP A 668 18.75 32.74 0.89
N GLY A 669 18.11 31.70 0.34
CA GLY A 669 17.41 31.70 -0.94
C GLY A 669 18.36 31.60 -2.15
N SER A 670 19.64 31.28 -1.95
CA SER A 670 20.58 31.02 -3.05
C SER A 670 20.32 29.63 -3.64
N VAL A 671 20.40 29.52 -4.97
CA VAL A 671 20.27 28.23 -5.68
C VAL A 671 21.65 27.65 -5.93
N ASN A 672 21.90 26.44 -5.44
CA ASN A 672 23.14 25.70 -5.64
C ASN A 672 22.83 24.35 -6.29
N ALA A 673 23.10 24.23 -7.57
CA ALA A 673 22.84 23.01 -8.34
C ALA A 673 23.62 21.78 -7.80
N ASP A 674 24.79 21.98 -7.15
CA ASP A 674 25.56 20.87 -6.55
C ASP A 674 24.88 20.27 -5.31
N LEU A 675 23.93 21.01 -4.70
CA LEU A 675 23.13 20.56 -3.57
C LEU A 675 21.76 20.01 -4.00
N ALA A 676 21.35 20.23 -5.24
CA ALA A 676 20.08 19.76 -5.76
C ALA A 676 20.03 18.22 -5.78
N LEU A 677 18.93 17.66 -5.28
CA LEU A 677 18.72 16.22 -5.33
C LEU A 677 18.33 15.74 -6.73
N LEU A 678 17.59 16.58 -7.47
CA LEU A 678 17.09 16.20 -8.78
C LEU A 678 17.70 17.06 -9.88
N PRO A 679 18.29 16.43 -10.90
CA PRO A 679 18.47 17.07 -12.21
C PRO A 679 17.14 17.08 -12.97
N THR A 680 16.94 18.06 -13.86
CA THR A 680 15.78 18.19 -14.72
C THR A 680 16.12 17.68 -16.12
N PRO A 681 15.36 16.77 -16.75
CA PRO A 681 14.43 15.76 -16.26
C PRO A 681 15.10 14.40 -15.94
N GLN A 682 14.47 13.53 -15.16
CA GLN A 682 14.95 12.17 -14.84
C GLN A 682 14.71 11.17 -15.99
N ALA A 683 15.24 11.41 -17.18
CA ALA A 683 14.90 10.61 -18.36
C ALA A 683 15.64 9.27 -18.47
N ALA A 684 16.87 9.13 -17.93
CA ALA A 684 17.70 7.96 -18.16
C ALA A 684 17.40 6.79 -17.20
N LEU A 685 17.54 5.55 -17.69
CA LEU A 685 17.64 4.36 -16.87
C LEU A 685 19.02 4.31 -16.18
N PRO A 686 19.16 3.59 -15.04
CA PRO A 686 20.46 3.33 -14.44
C PRO A 686 21.41 2.65 -15.44
N GLU A 687 22.72 2.91 -15.33
CA GLU A 687 23.72 2.25 -16.14
C GLU A 687 23.75 0.75 -15.84
N ILE A 688 23.93 -0.06 -16.89
CA ILE A 688 24.08 -1.51 -16.80
C ILE A 688 25.48 -1.86 -17.32
N ASP A 689 26.26 -2.61 -16.53
CA ASP A 689 27.60 -3.01 -16.94
C ASP A 689 27.59 -4.14 -17.99
N GLU A 690 28.77 -4.49 -18.50
CA GLU A 690 28.94 -5.55 -19.50
C GLU A 690 28.53 -6.95 -19.00
N ASN A 691 28.36 -7.12 -17.68
CA ASN A 691 27.94 -8.37 -17.05
C ASN A 691 26.43 -8.39 -16.75
N GLY A 692 25.69 -7.32 -17.10
CA GLY A 692 24.27 -7.19 -16.83
C GLY A 692 23.94 -6.68 -15.41
N THR A 693 24.95 -6.18 -14.67
CA THR A 693 24.74 -5.63 -13.33
C THR A 693 24.29 -4.18 -13.42
N ILE A 694 23.22 -3.83 -12.74
CA ILE A 694 22.75 -2.45 -12.64
C ILE A 694 23.66 -1.70 -11.67
N ILE A 695 24.26 -0.61 -12.16
CA ILE A 695 25.19 0.22 -11.40
C ILE A 695 24.38 1.26 -10.63
N ALA A 696 24.33 1.10 -9.29
CA ALA A 696 23.73 2.10 -8.42
C ALA A 696 24.56 3.40 -8.42
N GLN A 697 23.92 4.51 -8.75
CA GLN A 697 24.52 5.83 -8.61
C GLN A 697 24.46 6.24 -7.15
N ARG A 698 25.53 5.98 -6.40
CA ARG A 698 25.68 6.44 -5.01
C ARG A 698 26.20 7.87 -5.01
N ASP A 699 25.72 8.68 -4.04
CA ASP A 699 26.31 9.99 -3.82
C ASP A 699 27.76 9.78 -3.36
N GLU A 700 28.72 10.47 -3.99
CA GLU A 700 30.08 10.52 -3.46
C GLU A 700 30.04 11.17 -2.07
N PRO A 701 30.78 10.66 -1.07
CA PRO A 701 30.81 11.28 0.25
C PRO A 701 31.28 12.74 0.07
N ARG A 702 30.40 13.67 0.39
CA ARG A 702 30.69 15.11 0.35
C ARG A 702 31.79 15.38 1.39
N GLY A 703 32.91 15.93 0.91
CA GLY A 703 34.19 16.04 1.56
C GLY A 703 34.23 16.84 2.88
N GLU A 704 33.71 16.29 3.96
CA GLU A 704 34.21 16.52 5.31
C GLU A 704 34.72 15.23 5.98
N ASP A 705 34.36 14.05 5.43
CA ASP A 705 34.84 12.72 5.90
C ASP A 705 35.94 12.10 5.00
N ALA A 706 36.47 12.84 4.01
CA ALA A 706 37.43 12.31 3.02
C ALA A 706 38.91 12.38 3.47
N GLU A 707 39.22 12.85 4.69
CA GLU A 707 40.63 12.97 5.15
C GLU A 707 41.12 11.79 6.02
N GLU A 708 40.33 10.74 6.29
CA GLU A 708 40.77 9.59 7.10
C GLU A 708 40.87 8.26 6.35
N GLY A 709 40.93 8.23 5.02
CA GLY A 709 40.86 6.99 4.22
C GLY A 709 42.02 6.67 3.29
N GLU A 710 43.09 7.47 3.17
CA GLU A 710 44.26 7.15 2.35
C GLU A 710 45.53 6.98 3.20
N GLU A 711 45.69 5.87 3.91
CA GLU A 711 46.98 5.30 4.23
C GLU A 711 47.02 3.81 3.89
N GLY A 712 47.57 3.54 2.72
CA GLY A 712 48.57 2.52 2.46
C GLY A 712 48.21 1.06 2.72
N GLU A 713 47.73 0.34 1.74
CA GLU A 713 48.03 -1.10 1.60
C GLU A 713 49.52 -1.28 1.24
N GLU A 714 50.35 -1.43 2.22
CA GLU A 714 51.68 -2.06 2.07
C GLU A 714 51.65 -3.48 2.66
N SER A 715 51.86 -4.43 1.75
CA SER A 715 52.07 -5.85 2.00
C SER A 715 53.18 -6.12 3.02
N GLY A 716 52.86 -6.80 4.13
CA GLY A 716 53.86 -7.29 5.10
C GLY A 716 53.41 -8.57 5.80
N GLU A 717 54.21 -9.60 5.64
CA GLU A 717 54.05 -10.95 6.19
C GLU A 717 53.91 -11.00 7.75
N PRO A 718 53.40 -12.11 8.33
CA PRO A 718 53.03 -12.19 9.74
C PRO A 718 54.22 -12.51 10.62
N GLY A 719 54.42 -11.72 11.69
CA GLY A 719 55.31 -12.00 12.79
C GLY A 719 54.53 -12.24 14.08
N GLU A 720 54.73 -13.40 14.68
CA GLU A 720 54.30 -13.78 16.02
C GLU A 720 54.90 -12.84 17.10
N ASP A 721 54.09 -12.37 18.03
CA ASP A 721 54.35 -12.53 19.47
C ASP A 721 53.28 -11.81 20.31
N GLY A 722 52.81 -12.51 21.34
CA GLY A 722 51.73 -12.13 22.21
C GLY A 722 52.07 -11.03 23.20
N GLN A 723 51.01 -10.43 23.71
CA GLN A 723 50.80 -10.17 25.16
C GLN A 723 49.39 -9.60 25.38
N GLU A 724 48.67 -10.22 26.29
CA GLU A 724 47.42 -9.78 26.89
C GLU A 724 47.60 -8.44 27.61
N GLU A 725 46.73 -7.44 27.36
CA GLU A 725 46.44 -6.37 28.29
C GLU A 725 44.93 -6.10 28.36
N ASP A 726 44.46 -6.15 29.61
CA ASP A 726 43.15 -5.93 30.17
C ASP A 726 42.62 -4.49 29.90
N PRO A 727 41.37 -4.24 29.42
CA PRO A 727 40.82 -2.90 29.34
C PRO A 727 40.11 -2.54 30.65
N GLY A 728 40.76 -1.74 31.43
CA GLY A 728 40.21 -1.07 32.60
C GLY A 728 39.20 0.03 32.24
N ASP A 729 38.28 0.13 33.14
CA ASP A 729 37.24 1.13 33.39
C ASP A 729 37.49 2.54 32.82
N ARG A 730 36.48 3.06 32.10
CA ARG A 730 36.28 4.51 31.95
C ARG A 730 34.93 4.91 32.56
N GLU A 731 35.07 5.61 33.66
CA GLU A 731 34.01 6.31 34.38
C GLU A 731 33.31 7.36 33.52
N LEU A 732 31.96 7.37 33.62
CA LEU A 732 31.10 8.46 33.16
C LEU A 732 31.05 9.57 34.22
N PRO A 733 30.97 10.85 33.86
CA PRO A 733 30.82 11.93 34.86
C PRO A 733 29.39 12.03 35.36
N ASP A 734 29.29 12.06 36.68
CA ASP A 734 28.12 12.32 37.51
C ASP A 734 27.50 13.71 37.27
N GLY A 735 26.20 13.75 37.39
CA GLY A 735 25.52 14.93 37.88
C GLY A 735 24.19 15.29 37.20
N LEU A 736 23.09 14.76 37.75
CA LEU A 736 21.90 15.52 38.08
C LEU A 736 20.85 14.54 38.69
N GLU A 737 20.68 14.66 40.01
CA GLU A 737 19.66 13.94 40.78
C GLU A 737 18.25 14.48 40.57
N PRO A 738 17.22 13.62 40.72
CA PRO A 738 15.81 14.03 40.64
C PRO A 738 15.31 14.48 42.01
N GLY A 739 14.70 15.65 42.05
CA GLY A 739 13.98 16.18 43.20
C GLY A 739 12.58 15.54 43.34
N GLY A 740 12.33 15.07 44.54
CA GLY A 740 11.21 14.25 44.92
C GLY A 740 9.85 14.97 45.18
N ASP A 741 8.90 14.08 45.31
CA ASP A 741 7.60 14.07 45.96
C ASP A 741 7.01 15.36 46.58
N GLN A 742 5.73 15.62 46.23
CA GLN A 742 4.67 15.76 47.29
C GLN A 742 3.27 15.63 46.68
N ASP A 743 2.65 14.57 47.05
CA ASP A 743 1.30 14.29 47.58
C ASP A 743 0.24 15.39 47.52
N GLY A 744 -0.99 15.02 47.07
CA GLY A 744 -2.19 15.83 47.27
C GLY A 744 -3.40 15.28 46.49
N GLY A 745 -4.01 14.21 47.00
CA GLY A 745 -5.19 13.60 46.43
C GLY A 745 -6.47 14.46 46.51
N GLN A 746 -7.37 14.15 45.59
CA GLN A 746 -8.84 14.07 45.84
C GLN A 746 -9.55 13.56 44.57
N GLN A 747 -10.06 12.35 44.60
CA GLN A 747 -11.28 11.91 43.92
C GLN A 747 -12.49 12.40 44.69
N PRO A 748 -13.72 12.46 44.20
CA PRO A 748 -14.49 11.82 43.15
C PRO A 748 -15.60 12.71 42.53
N PRO A 749 -16.71 12.25 42.00
CA PRO A 749 -17.18 10.95 41.56
C PRO A 749 -17.68 10.91 40.10
N GLY A 750 -17.87 9.69 39.61
CA GLY A 750 -18.37 9.37 38.32
C GLY A 750 -19.86 9.65 38.10
N ASP A 751 -20.20 9.66 36.83
CA ASP A 751 -21.43 9.13 36.28
C ASP A 751 -21.22 8.85 34.77
N ASP A 752 -21.32 7.57 34.45
CA ASP A 752 -21.54 7.04 33.13
C ASP A 752 -22.99 7.32 32.70
N PRO A 753 -23.38 7.56 31.44
CA PRO A 753 -23.56 6.44 30.55
C PRO A 753 -23.37 6.65 29.03
N ALA A 754 -23.05 5.55 28.38
CA ALA A 754 -23.41 5.16 27.02
C ALA A 754 -22.72 5.86 25.85
N GLY A 755 -21.59 5.27 25.46
CA GLY A 755 -21.02 5.38 24.12
C GLY A 755 -21.85 4.57 23.14
N GLU A 756 -22.38 5.19 22.11
CA GLU A 756 -22.81 4.51 20.89
C GLU A 756 -21.71 4.62 19.84
N GLN A 757 -21.11 3.46 19.59
CA GLN A 757 -20.19 3.20 18.47
C GLN A 757 -20.93 3.39 17.15
N TRP A 758 -20.45 4.29 16.31
CA TRP A 758 -20.77 4.30 14.89
C TRP A 758 -19.77 3.43 14.14
N ASN A 759 -20.20 2.20 13.86
CA ASN A 759 -19.51 1.27 12.98
C ASN A 759 -19.58 1.79 11.53
N ALA A 760 -18.45 2.12 10.94
CA ALA A 760 -18.32 2.27 9.50
C ALA A 760 -18.44 0.87 8.90
N GLY A 761 -19.63 0.56 8.37
CA GLY A 761 -19.93 -0.72 7.75
C GLY A 761 -19.06 -0.97 6.51
N ASN A 762 -18.34 -2.06 6.54
CA ASN A 762 -17.74 -2.75 5.40
C ASN A 762 -18.76 -2.90 4.28
N VAL A 763 -18.54 -2.24 3.16
CA VAL A 763 -19.15 -2.61 1.88
C VAL A 763 -18.15 -3.50 1.14
N ALA A 764 -18.19 -4.79 1.45
CA ALA A 764 -17.67 -5.80 0.56
C ALA A 764 -18.68 -5.98 -0.59
N GLY A 765 -18.33 -5.54 -1.78
CA GLY A 765 -19.07 -5.81 -3.00
C GLY A 765 -19.04 -7.31 -3.29
N ARG A 766 -20.19 -7.96 -3.22
CA ARG A 766 -20.41 -9.26 -3.85
C ARG A 766 -20.77 -9.01 -5.31
N ASP A 767 -19.88 -9.41 -6.20
CA ASP A 767 -20.19 -9.67 -7.61
C ASP A 767 -21.06 -10.94 -7.69
N GLU A 768 -22.35 -10.78 -7.88
CA GLU A 768 -23.21 -11.83 -8.40
C GLU A 768 -23.28 -11.70 -9.92
N ARG A 769 -22.47 -12.51 -10.62
CA ARG A 769 -22.71 -12.81 -12.04
C ARG A 769 -23.91 -13.74 -12.15
N SER A 770 -25.02 -13.23 -12.64
CA SER A 770 -26.07 -14.07 -13.20
C SER A 770 -25.77 -14.33 -14.68
N ASN A 771 -25.63 -15.62 -15.02
CA ASN A 771 -25.77 -16.13 -16.38
C ASN A 771 -27.19 -15.83 -16.88
N ASP A 772 -27.28 -15.19 -18.08
CA ASP A 772 -27.99 -15.67 -19.26
C ASP A 772 -27.47 -14.92 -20.50
#